data_ca6a8d5542b6734473817843b588d96f
#
_entry.id   ca6a8d5542b6734473817843b588d96f
#
_cell.length_a   1.000
_cell.length_b   1.000
_cell.length_c   1.000
_cell.angle_alpha   90.00
_cell.angle_beta   90.00
_cell.angle_gamma   90.00
#
_symmetry.space_group_name_H-M   'P 1'
#
loop_
_entity.id
_entity.type
_entity.pdbx_description
1 polymer ?
#
loop_
_entity_poly.entity_id
_entity_poly.type
_entity_poly.pdbx_seq_one_letter_code
_entity_poly.pdbx_strand_id
1 'polypeptide(L)'
;MNHHRFLEAIVLAAAMVIGGQGRAAAGTSSASLVIQADRPGPRVSPMLYGIFFEEINCAGDGGLYAEMVRNRSFEDSDRPEHWSLVTDRTANGEMAVDTQQPMSAKNPRSLKLTIAEGGSGRVGAANNGYWGMSLKRGQTYQLSLNARAGAGFSGPLVVSLESRQGKVYARQQFTGLSAEWKPFMASLIPEATDASARLVIGASAPATIWLDMVSLFPKQTWKGRANGLRPDLAEMLQGLGPGFVRFPGGCWVEGDTLDLAYRWKQTIGNPSDRRNQYNIWQYYSTHGLGFHDYLRLCEDLGSEPLFVINCGMSHHGNVPMDQLGPWVQDALDAIQYANGPTNSQWGALRAGNGHPAPFNLKYMEIGNENGGAPYRERYAAFCRAIKEKYPDMRLVADEWGGIPADSPIDIVDEHYYNSPGFFIQQATRYDSYDRTGHKVYVGEYAVTQDCGKGNLRAALGEAAFMTGMERNSDVVIMASYAPLFANVNYKRWNPDLINFDSSRAYGTPSYYVQKMFAENRGDVVLPAIMEVPPMPEEANHGGIGLGTWDTQAEYKDIEVTQGDKKPFTWDAAAGMKGWRVFGGTWGVKDGALRQTGPGNDRRALAGDPAWRDYTLTLKARKLGGAEGFLVLFHVQDDNNWLWWNVGGWGNSQHAIEQCADGGKSTLGRSVGGSVETGRWYELRIELKGASIRCFLDGKQIHEVRDSRALRPLHVVAGRSERSGDIILKTVNVSNLDYDTDIRFGGVKQVRAPGRATVLTSPGPADENTLDQPMKVAPVEQSIPEAATSFRHTFPAHSVTVLRVQAQ
;
A
#
# COMPACT_ATOMS: atom_id res chain seq x y z
N MET A 1 7.91 31.25 -57.08
CA MET A 1 6.65 30.69 -57.60
C MET A 1 6.30 29.45 -56.79
N ASN A 2 5.36 29.68 -55.93
CA ASN A 2 4.25 28.87 -55.41
C ASN A 2 4.27 27.32 -55.67
N HIS A 3 4.22 26.51 -54.57
CA HIS A 3 2.98 25.82 -54.23
C HIS A 3 3.08 25.16 -52.81
N HIS A 4 2.33 25.78 -51.89
CA HIS A 4 1.75 25.11 -50.71
C HIS A 4 0.62 24.19 -51.14
N ARG A 5 0.50 23.00 -50.55
CA ARG A 5 -0.76 22.23 -50.25
C ARG A 5 -0.42 21.19 -49.20
N PHE A 6 -0.88 21.41 -47.97
CA PHE A 6 -2.01 20.79 -47.25
C PHE A 6 -2.03 19.26 -47.35
N LEU A 7 -1.64 18.59 -46.26
CA LEU A 7 -2.15 17.27 -45.91
C LEU A 7 -3.04 17.44 -44.65
N GLU A 8 -4.35 17.43 -44.90
CA GLU A 8 -5.35 17.25 -43.85
C GLU A 8 -5.31 15.79 -43.38
N ALA A 9 -5.05 15.58 -42.10
CA ALA A 9 -5.21 14.27 -41.47
C ALA A 9 -6.70 14.06 -41.17
N ILE A 10 -7.33 13.15 -41.87
CA ILE A 10 -8.68 12.64 -41.61
C ILE A 10 -8.59 11.78 -40.35
N VAL A 11 -9.10 12.29 -39.25
CA VAL A 11 -9.38 11.48 -38.05
C VAL A 11 -10.68 10.72 -38.30
N LEU A 12 -10.59 9.45 -38.67
CA LEU A 12 -11.72 8.55 -38.67
C LEU A 12 -12.05 8.19 -37.21
N ALA A 13 -13.11 8.75 -36.70
CA ALA A 13 -13.76 8.31 -35.47
C ALA A 13 -14.41 6.94 -35.72
N ALA A 14 -13.75 5.88 -35.38
CA ALA A 14 -14.35 4.55 -35.29
C ALA A 14 -15.19 4.51 -34.01
N ALA A 15 -16.50 4.74 -34.13
CA ALA A 15 -17.45 4.41 -33.10
C ALA A 15 -17.48 2.87 -32.92
N MET A 16 -16.71 2.35 -31.98
CA MET A 16 -16.90 0.99 -31.49
C MET A 16 -18.21 0.96 -30.71
N VAL A 17 -19.22 0.37 -31.31
CA VAL A 17 -20.40 -0.13 -30.61
C VAL A 17 -19.92 -1.29 -29.74
N ILE A 18 -19.57 -0.99 -28.48
CA ILE A 18 -19.36 -2.02 -27.47
C ILE A 18 -20.74 -2.58 -27.16
N GLY A 19 -20.97 -3.82 -27.60
CA GLY A 19 -22.16 -4.56 -27.26
C GLY A 19 -22.31 -4.61 -25.73
N GLY A 20 -23.36 -3.95 -25.24
CA GLY A 20 -23.71 -3.97 -23.85
C GLY A 20 -24.01 -5.40 -23.38
N GLN A 21 -23.10 -6.01 -22.65
CA GLN A 21 -23.50 -7.08 -21.73
C GLN A 21 -24.35 -6.41 -20.66
N GLY A 22 -25.65 -6.71 -20.69
CA GLY A 22 -26.63 -6.12 -19.81
C GLY A 22 -26.23 -6.27 -18.34
N ARG A 23 -25.92 -5.14 -17.71
CA ARG A 23 -25.91 -5.03 -16.26
C ARG A 23 -27.31 -5.49 -15.81
N ALA A 24 -27.40 -6.52 -14.95
CA ALA A 24 -28.65 -6.78 -14.25
C ALA A 24 -29.04 -5.44 -13.61
N ALA A 25 -30.27 -4.99 -13.87
CA ALA A 25 -30.70 -3.67 -13.39
C ALA A 25 -30.53 -3.66 -11.86
N ALA A 26 -29.58 -2.86 -11.36
CA ALA A 26 -29.45 -2.57 -9.95
C ALA A 26 -30.77 -1.92 -9.53
N GLY A 27 -31.32 -2.33 -8.38
CA GLY A 27 -32.46 -1.62 -7.81
C GLY A 27 -32.09 -0.14 -7.63
N THR A 28 -33.06 0.76 -7.78
CA THR A 28 -32.85 2.19 -7.55
C THR A 28 -33.46 2.59 -6.23
N SER A 29 -32.73 3.34 -5.41
CA SER A 29 -33.19 3.94 -4.17
C SER A 29 -33.11 5.47 -4.27
N SER A 30 -33.72 6.19 -3.34
CA SER A 30 -33.71 7.66 -3.33
C SER A 30 -32.90 8.18 -2.15
N ALA A 31 -32.26 9.34 -2.32
CA ALA A 31 -31.56 10.06 -1.27
C ALA A 31 -31.75 11.56 -1.41
N SER A 32 -31.45 12.32 -0.34
CA SER A 32 -31.32 13.77 -0.42
C SER A 32 -29.98 14.23 0.13
N LEU A 33 -29.41 15.27 -0.49
CA LEU A 33 -28.14 15.85 -0.09
C LEU A 33 -28.23 17.36 -0.06
N VAL A 34 -27.97 17.95 1.09
CA VAL A 34 -27.90 19.39 1.27
C VAL A 34 -26.47 19.81 1.57
N ILE A 35 -25.89 20.67 0.74
CA ILE A 35 -24.57 21.27 0.94
C ILE A 35 -24.74 22.71 1.39
N GLN A 36 -24.25 23.08 2.58
CA GLN A 36 -24.32 24.42 3.15
C GLN A 36 -23.13 25.25 2.66
N ALA A 37 -23.25 25.85 1.47
CA ALA A 37 -22.13 26.53 0.85
C ALA A 37 -21.83 27.91 1.47
N ASP A 38 -22.74 28.46 2.24
CA ASP A 38 -22.61 29.72 3.01
C ASP A 38 -21.96 29.55 4.39
N ARG A 39 -21.67 28.28 4.80
CA ARG A 39 -21.09 27.94 6.10
C ARG A 39 -19.79 27.16 5.94
N PRO A 40 -18.68 27.83 5.52
CA PRO A 40 -17.41 27.12 5.35
C PRO A 40 -16.94 26.52 6.67
N GLY A 41 -16.51 25.26 6.61
CA GLY A 41 -15.89 24.51 7.68
C GLY A 41 -14.38 24.71 7.74
N PRO A 42 -13.64 23.71 8.20
CA PRO A 42 -12.18 23.78 8.30
C PRO A 42 -11.52 23.91 6.92
N ARG A 43 -10.32 24.51 6.90
CA ARG A 43 -9.47 24.50 5.71
C ARG A 43 -8.93 23.10 5.45
N VAL A 44 -8.92 22.70 4.20
CA VAL A 44 -8.32 21.43 3.81
C VAL A 44 -6.81 21.59 3.71
N SER A 45 -6.06 20.74 4.41
CA SER A 45 -4.60 20.75 4.37
C SER A 45 -4.08 20.58 2.93
N PRO A 46 -3.15 21.42 2.47
CA PRO A 46 -2.49 21.19 1.17
C PRO A 46 -1.66 19.92 1.16
N MET A 47 -1.33 19.38 2.33
CA MET A 47 -0.58 18.16 2.56
C MET A 47 -1.49 16.93 2.75
N LEU A 48 -2.83 17.06 2.63
CA LEU A 48 -3.74 15.97 2.97
C LEU A 48 -3.47 14.70 2.15
N TYR A 49 -3.17 14.85 0.87
CA TYR A 49 -2.88 13.72 -0.03
C TYR A 49 -1.41 13.71 -0.42
N GLY A 50 -0.69 12.71 0.05
CA GLY A 50 0.71 12.47 -0.27
C GLY A 50 0.96 11.06 -0.75
N ILE A 51 2.22 10.69 -0.85
CA ILE A 51 2.66 9.34 -1.19
C ILE A 51 3.69 8.84 -0.16
N PHE A 52 3.68 7.55 0.05
CA PHE A 52 4.64 6.81 0.85
C PHE A 52 5.50 5.94 -0.05
N PHE A 53 6.81 6.16 -0.04
CA PHE A 53 7.75 5.33 -0.78
C PHE A 53 8.58 4.48 0.16
N GLU A 54 8.59 3.18 -0.07
CA GLU A 54 9.46 2.22 0.58
C GLU A 54 10.16 1.35 -0.46
N GLU A 55 11.39 0.92 -0.18
CA GLU A 55 12.11 -0.08 -0.96
C GLU A 55 11.56 -1.48 -0.63
N ILE A 56 10.33 -1.75 -1.06
CA ILE A 56 9.59 -3.02 -0.96
C ILE A 56 9.16 -3.48 -2.34
N ASN A 57 9.02 -4.77 -2.58
CA ASN A 57 8.51 -5.31 -3.85
C ASN A 57 9.31 -4.85 -5.08
N CYS A 58 10.61 -4.59 -4.94
CA CYS A 58 11.47 -3.99 -5.96
C CYS A 58 10.94 -2.63 -6.46
N ALA A 59 10.47 -1.77 -5.55
CA ALA A 59 9.90 -0.47 -5.88
C ALA A 59 10.95 0.52 -6.40
N GLY A 60 12.16 0.53 -5.84
CA GLY A 60 13.29 1.33 -6.27
C GLY A 60 14.14 0.59 -7.27
N ASP A 61 15.01 -0.29 -6.80
CA ASP A 61 15.83 -1.15 -7.66
C ASP A 61 14.96 -2.17 -8.40
N GLY A 62 14.95 -2.09 -9.74
CA GLY A 62 14.05 -2.89 -10.60
C GLY A 62 12.65 -2.28 -10.77
N GLY A 63 12.45 -1.06 -10.29
CA GLY A 63 11.23 -0.29 -10.37
C GLY A 63 11.47 1.15 -10.79
N LEU A 64 11.26 2.11 -9.89
CA LEU A 64 11.32 3.54 -10.17
C LEU A 64 12.70 4.00 -10.65
N TYR A 65 13.78 3.46 -10.07
CA TYR A 65 15.14 3.70 -10.52
C TYR A 65 15.39 2.97 -11.84
N ALA A 66 15.76 3.70 -12.88
CA ALA A 66 15.78 3.17 -14.24
C ALA A 66 17.01 2.29 -14.57
N GLU A 67 17.81 1.87 -13.59
CA GLU A 67 18.90 0.90 -13.77
C GLU A 67 18.34 -0.45 -14.25
N MET A 68 18.87 -0.94 -15.37
CA MET A 68 18.38 -2.18 -15.97
C MET A 68 19.21 -3.40 -15.55
N VAL A 69 20.43 -3.21 -15.03
CA VAL A 69 21.31 -4.30 -14.61
C VAL A 69 21.06 -4.65 -13.15
N ARG A 70 20.70 -5.87 -12.88
CA ARG A 70 20.53 -6.40 -11.52
C ARG A 70 21.87 -6.90 -10.99
N ASN A 71 22.17 -6.62 -9.71
CA ASN A 71 23.45 -6.95 -9.06
C ASN A 71 24.65 -6.41 -9.87
N ARG A 72 24.61 -5.10 -10.13
CA ARG A 72 25.60 -4.39 -10.99
C ARG A 72 27.01 -4.35 -10.42
N SER A 73 27.15 -4.48 -9.09
CA SER A 73 28.39 -4.44 -8.31
C SER A 73 28.81 -5.82 -7.77
N PHE A 74 28.05 -6.88 -8.08
CA PHE A 74 28.30 -8.26 -7.66
C PHE A 74 28.30 -8.51 -6.14
N GLU A 75 27.73 -7.60 -5.37
CA GLU A 75 27.76 -7.61 -3.90
C GLU A 75 26.69 -8.51 -3.27
N ASP A 76 25.73 -9.07 -4.03
CA ASP A 76 24.61 -9.82 -3.49
C ASP A 76 25.05 -11.11 -2.78
N SER A 77 26.08 -11.79 -3.26
CA SER A 77 26.63 -12.99 -2.60
C SER A 77 28.04 -13.34 -3.11
N ASP A 78 28.61 -14.45 -2.59
CA ASP A 78 29.88 -15.01 -3.08
C ASP A 78 29.70 -15.75 -4.43
N ARG A 79 28.49 -15.75 -5.00
CA ARG A 79 28.19 -16.28 -6.33
C ARG A 79 27.76 -15.13 -7.22
N PRO A 80 27.94 -15.22 -8.53
CA PRO A 80 27.51 -14.19 -9.47
C PRO A 80 25.98 -14.22 -9.68
N GLU A 81 25.23 -13.95 -8.60
CA GLU A 81 23.76 -13.93 -8.62
C GLU A 81 23.23 -13.02 -9.71
N HIS A 82 22.18 -13.47 -10.40
CA HIS A 82 21.55 -12.77 -11.54
C HIS A 82 22.40 -12.64 -12.80
N TRP A 83 23.61 -13.23 -12.80
CA TRP A 83 24.48 -13.36 -13.95
C TRP A 83 24.59 -14.83 -14.37
N SER A 84 24.68 -15.09 -15.67
CA SER A 84 24.81 -16.45 -16.22
C SER A 84 25.92 -16.51 -17.24
N LEU A 85 26.65 -17.62 -17.24
CA LEU A 85 27.70 -17.86 -18.23
C LEU A 85 27.08 -18.15 -19.60
N VAL A 86 27.59 -17.51 -20.65
CA VAL A 86 27.24 -17.78 -22.04
C VAL A 86 28.48 -18.22 -22.79
N THR A 87 28.40 -19.35 -23.49
CA THR A 87 29.48 -19.86 -24.34
C THR A 87 28.93 -20.18 -25.72
N ASP A 88 29.66 -19.74 -26.75
CA ASP A 88 29.32 -20.01 -28.14
C ASP A 88 30.24 -21.11 -28.69
N ARG A 89 29.71 -22.03 -29.52
CA ARG A 89 30.50 -23.06 -30.25
C ARG A 89 31.29 -23.97 -29.29
N THR A 90 32.63 -24.02 -29.43
CA THR A 90 33.56 -24.82 -28.61
C THR A 90 34.27 -23.99 -27.55
N ALA A 91 33.85 -22.72 -27.35
CA ALA A 91 34.46 -21.86 -26.35
C ALA A 91 34.19 -22.43 -24.95
N ASN A 92 35.17 -22.38 -24.07
CA ASN A 92 35.08 -22.84 -22.69
C ASN A 92 35.56 -21.75 -21.76
N GLY A 93 34.91 -21.63 -20.61
CA GLY A 93 35.28 -20.65 -19.60
C GLY A 93 34.45 -20.82 -18.32
N GLU A 94 34.78 -20.02 -17.34
CA GLU A 94 34.11 -20.00 -16.03
C GLU A 94 33.87 -18.57 -15.56
N MET A 95 32.98 -18.43 -14.62
CA MET A 95 32.58 -17.18 -14.03
C MET A 95 32.48 -17.32 -12.51
N ALA A 96 33.10 -16.41 -11.77
CA ALA A 96 33.11 -16.41 -10.31
C ALA A 96 33.12 -14.98 -9.75
N VAL A 97 32.76 -14.80 -8.50
CA VAL A 97 32.99 -13.56 -7.75
C VAL A 97 34.44 -13.56 -7.25
N ASP A 98 35.11 -12.42 -7.35
CA ASP A 98 36.49 -12.21 -6.90
C ASP A 98 36.58 -10.98 -5.99
N THR A 99 37.34 -11.09 -4.90
CA THR A 99 37.58 -10.04 -3.91
C THR A 99 39.05 -9.63 -3.78
N GLN A 100 39.93 -10.25 -4.59
CA GLN A 100 41.39 -10.09 -4.44
C GLN A 100 41.89 -8.70 -4.81
N GLN A 101 41.27 -8.05 -5.80
CA GLN A 101 41.68 -6.72 -6.27
C GLN A 101 40.43 -5.87 -6.51
N PRO A 102 39.78 -5.41 -5.44
CA PRO A 102 38.54 -4.65 -5.55
C PRO A 102 38.75 -3.33 -6.26
N MET A 103 37.74 -2.88 -6.99
CA MET A 103 37.66 -1.53 -7.55
C MET A 103 37.39 -0.50 -6.43
N SER A 104 36.52 -0.84 -5.51
CA SER A 104 36.13 -0.02 -4.35
C SER A 104 36.29 -0.80 -3.06
N ALA A 105 36.78 -0.16 -2.00
CA ALA A 105 36.84 -0.77 -0.66
C ALA A 105 35.45 -0.95 -0.02
N LYS A 106 34.44 -0.17 -0.47
CA LYS A 106 33.06 -0.27 0.05
C LYS A 106 32.25 -1.35 -0.66
N ASN A 107 32.59 -1.61 -1.93
CA ASN A 107 32.03 -2.67 -2.76
C ASN A 107 33.21 -3.51 -3.27
N PRO A 108 33.69 -4.48 -2.45
CA PRO A 108 34.96 -5.18 -2.74
C PRO A 108 34.82 -6.34 -3.73
N ARG A 109 33.62 -6.71 -4.15
CA ARG A 109 33.38 -7.81 -5.07
C ARG A 109 33.45 -7.34 -6.52
N SER A 110 33.90 -8.23 -7.40
CA SER A 110 33.86 -8.05 -8.85
C SER A 110 33.56 -9.39 -9.53
N LEU A 111 33.06 -9.36 -10.76
CA LEU A 111 32.90 -10.56 -11.58
C LEU A 111 34.22 -10.90 -12.26
N LYS A 112 34.74 -12.10 -12.02
CA LYS A 112 35.87 -12.69 -12.73
C LYS A 112 35.37 -13.64 -13.79
N LEU A 113 35.69 -13.39 -15.04
CA LEU A 113 35.40 -14.20 -16.21
C LEU A 113 36.72 -14.79 -16.76
N THR A 114 36.88 -16.12 -16.72
CA THR A 114 38.04 -16.81 -17.27
C THR A 114 37.66 -17.48 -18.58
N ILE A 115 38.42 -17.20 -19.65
CA ILE A 115 38.25 -17.74 -20.99
C ILE A 115 39.42 -18.68 -21.27
N ALA A 116 39.14 -19.95 -21.46
CA ALA A 116 40.15 -20.97 -21.65
C ALA A 116 40.76 -20.93 -23.09
N GLU A 117 41.98 -21.44 -23.20
CA GLU A 117 42.65 -21.62 -24.51
C GLU A 117 42.02 -22.80 -25.31
N GLY A 118 42.19 -22.79 -26.64
CA GLY A 118 41.89 -23.90 -27.54
C GLY A 118 40.46 -24.02 -28.02
N GLY A 119 39.53 -23.12 -27.55
CA GLY A 119 38.18 -23.03 -28.03
C GLY A 119 37.97 -21.96 -29.12
N SER A 120 36.84 -22.03 -29.82
CA SER A 120 36.43 -20.97 -30.75
C SER A 120 35.02 -20.49 -30.37
N GLY A 121 34.82 -19.16 -30.41
CA GLY A 121 33.57 -18.52 -30.05
C GLY A 121 33.75 -17.56 -28.87
N ARG A 122 32.64 -17.08 -28.36
CA ARG A 122 32.59 -16.13 -27.26
C ARG A 122 32.39 -16.83 -25.94
N VAL A 123 33.04 -16.40 -24.88
CA VAL A 123 32.69 -16.63 -23.51
C VAL A 123 32.24 -15.29 -22.91
N GLY A 124 31.12 -15.26 -22.26
CA GLY A 124 30.55 -14.03 -21.70
C GLY A 124 29.66 -14.22 -20.50
N ALA A 125 29.44 -13.14 -19.78
CA ALA A 125 28.50 -13.03 -18.67
C ALA A 125 27.25 -12.31 -19.16
N ALA A 126 26.08 -12.93 -18.94
CA ALA A 126 24.77 -12.40 -19.31
C ALA A 126 23.98 -11.98 -18.10
N ASN A 127 23.36 -10.79 -18.17
CA ASN A 127 22.41 -10.28 -17.16
C ASN A 127 21.05 -10.09 -17.79
N ASN A 128 20.02 -10.67 -17.18
CA ASN A 128 18.65 -10.56 -17.66
C ASN A 128 17.87 -9.39 -17.02
N GLY A 129 18.53 -8.54 -16.25
CA GLY A 129 17.91 -7.44 -15.53
C GLY A 129 16.92 -7.92 -14.49
N TYR A 130 15.94 -7.10 -14.23
CA TYR A 130 14.83 -7.38 -13.32
C TYR A 130 13.69 -8.05 -14.09
N TRP A 131 13.84 -9.39 -14.36
CA TRP A 131 12.92 -10.27 -15.12
C TRP A 131 12.78 -9.90 -16.60
N GLY A 132 13.75 -9.22 -17.16
CA GLY A 132 13.87 -8.78 -18.54
C GLY A 132 14.33 -7.33 -18.64
N MET A 133 15.12 -7.03 -19.67
CA MET A 133 15.50 -5.67 -20.02
C MET A 133 14.59 -5.17 -21.13
N SER A 134 13.75 -4.18 -20.86
CA SER A 134 12.82 -3.64 -21.87
C SER A 134 13.58 -2.73 -22.85
N LEU A 135 13.83 -3.24 -24.06
CA LEU A 135 14.44 -2.48 -25.13
C LEU A 135 13.37 -1.99 -26.11
N LYS A 136 13.50 -0.75 -26.57
CA LYS A 136 12.67 -0.17 -27.63
C LYS A 136 13.55 0.15 -28.83
N ARG A 137 13.16 -0.31 -30.01
CA ARG A 137 13.86 -0.07 -31.28
C ARG A 137 14.16 1.42 -31.46
N GLY A 138 15.43 1.73 -31.80
CA GLY A 138 15.89 3.08 -32.09
C GLY A 138 16.09 4.00 -30.87
N GLN A 139 15.73 3.55 -29.65
CA GLN A 139 16.07 4.30 -28.44
C GLN A 139 17.53 4.09 -28.04
N THR A 140 18.12 5.10 -27.41
CA THR A 140 19.50 5.03 -26.94
C THR A 140 19.54 4.55 -25.48
N TYR A 141 20.42 3.60 -25.22
CA TYR A 141 20.74 3.10 -23.88
C TYR A 141 22.19 3.44 -23.56
N GLN A 142 22.43 3.99 -22.37
CA GLN A 142 23.75 4.36 -21.88
C GLN A 142 24.33 3.22 -21.07
N LEU A 143 25.41 2.63 -21.59
CA LEU A 143 26.19 1.61 -20.91
C LEU A 143 27.35 2.29 -20.19
N SER A 144 27.62 1.89 -18.96
CA SER A 144 28.89 2.12 -18.27
C SER A 144 29.32 0.86 -17.52
N LEU A 145 30.60 0.62 -17.47
CA LEU A 145 31.19 -0.46 -16.70
C LEU A 145 32.65 -0.15 -16.36
N ASN A 146 33.15 -0.76 -15.32
CA ASN A 146 34.59 -0.82 -15.06
C ASN A 146 35.10 -2.21 -15.41
N ALA A 147 36.25 -2.28 -16.08
CA ALA A 147 36.86 -3.54 -16.45
C ALA A 147 38.39 -3.49 -16.37
N ARG A 148 38.98 -4.64 -16.11
CA ARG A 148 40.42 -4.91 -16.18
C ARG A 148 40.65 -6.29 -16.77
N ALA A 149 41.82 -6.57 -17.26
CA ALA A 149 42.18 -7.87 -17.81
C ALA A 149 43.55 -8.34 -17.32
N GLY A 150 43.76 -9.64 -17.26
CA GLY A 150 45.08 -10.24 -17.02
C GLY A 150 46.10 -9.91 -18.09
N ALA A 151 47.38 -10.15 -17.79
CA ALA A 151 48.50 -9.87 -18.71
C ALA A 151 48.28 -10.65 -20.02
N GLY A 152 48.60 -10.00 -21.17
CA GLY A 152 48.51 -10.61 -22.49
C GLY A 152 47.16 -10.55 -23.19
N PHE A 153 46.12 -10.00 -22.57
CA PHE A 153 44.83 -9.81 -23.24
C PHE A 153 44.95 -8.77 -24.35
N SER A 154 44.73 -9.18 -25.59
CA SER A 154 44.83 -8.31 -26.79
C SER A 154 43.52 -8.19 -27.58
N GLY A 155 42.50 -8.94 -27.19
CA GLY A 155 41.20 -8.95 -27.83
C GLY A 155 40.31 -7.77 -27.44
N PRO A 156 39.20 -7.52 -28.16
CA PRO A 156 38.20 -6.60 -27.69
C PRO A 156 37.33 -7.26 -26.63
N LEU A 157 36.94 -6.48 -25.61
CA LEU A 157 35.77 -6.78 -24.79
C LEU A 157 34.51 -6.40 -25.58
N VAL A 158 33.62 -7.33 -25.76
CA VAL A 158 32.40 -7.16 -26.57
C VAL A 158 31.19 -7.07 -25.64
N VAL A 159 30.42 -6.02 -25.76
CA VAL A 159 29.14 -5.86 -25.09
C VAL A 159 28.03 -5.89 -26.12
N SER A 160 27.00 -6.65 -25.86
CA SER A 160 25.81 -6.76 -26.71
C SER A 160 24.49 -6.72 -25.94
N LEU A 161 23.48 -6.11 -26.56
CA LEU A 161 22.09 -6.26 -26.20
C LEU A 161 21.50 -7.36 -27.06
N GLU A 162 20.94 -8.37 -26.47
CA GLU A 162 20.51 -9.60 -27.13
C GLU A 162 19.11 -10.04 -26.72
N SER A 163 18.41 -10.77 -27.58
CA SER A 163 17.29 -11.58 -27.14
C SER A 163 17.76 -12.69 -26.19
N ARG A 164 16.85 -13.30 -25.47
CA ARG A 164 17.16 -14.48 -24.64
C ARG A 164 17.78 -15.64 -25.45
N GLN A 165 17.47 -15.72 -26.76
CA GLN A 165 17.99 -16.74 -27.67
C GLN A 165 19.32 -16.35 -28.32
N GLY A 166 19.90 -15.20 -28.00
CA GLY A 166 21.23 -14.76 -28.49
C GLY A 166 21.20 -13.94 -29.78
N LYS A 167 20.01 -13.53 -30.29
CA LYS A 167 19.94 -12.59 -31.42
C LYS A 167 20.43 -11.22 -30.93
N VAL A 168 21.48 -10.70 -31.54
CA VAL A 168 22.06 -9.38 -31.23
C VAL A 168 21.18 -8.26 -31.78
N TYR A 169 20.85 -7.29 -30.95
CA TYR A 169 20.12 -6.08 -31.31
C TYR A 169 21.00 -4.83 -31.34
N ALA A 170 22.06 -4.79 -30.54
CA ALA A 170 23.09 -3.76 -30.55
C ALA A 170 24.40 -4.34 -30.03
N ARG A 171 25.54 -3.79 -30.48
CA ARG A 171 26.87 -4.28 -30.11
C ARG A 171 27.87 -3.14 -30.01
N GLN A 172 28.75 -3.22 -29.01
CA GLN A 172 29.90 -2.34 -28.84
C GLN A 172 31.15 -3.18 -28.55
N GLN A 173 32.31 -2.70 -29.01
CA GLN A 173 33.61 -3.29 -28.71
C GLN A 173 34.48 -2.29 -27.99
N PHE A 174 35.19 -2.73 -26.98
CA PHE A 174 36.14 -1.95 -26.21
C PHE A 174 37.50 -2.60 -26.34
N THR A 175 38.52 -1.76 -26.60
CA THR A 175 39.95 -2.13 -26.64
C THR A 175 40.71 -1.39 -25.54
N GLY A 176 41.91 -1.81 -25.25
CA GLY A 176 42.77 -1.13 -24.28
C GLY A 176 42.55 -1.51 -22.83
N LEU A 177 41.90 -2.66 -22.58
CA LEU A 177 41.91 -3.25 -21.25
C LEU A 177 43.34 -3.53 -20.80
N SER A 178 43.61 -3.36 -19.51
CA SER A 178 44.90 -3.59 -18.91
C SER A 178 44.76 -4.22 -17.52
N ALA A 179 45.87 -4.43 -16.83
CA ALA A 179 45.84 -4.91 -15.45
C ALA A 179 45.16 -3.92 -14.43
N GLU A 180 45.05 -2.66 -14.82
CA GLU A 180 44.42 -1.62 -14.01
C GLU A 180 42.94 -1.47 -14.36
N TRP A 181 42.12 -1.16 -13.35
CA TRP A 181 40.71 -0.84 -13.53
C TRP A 181 40.53 0.40 -14.39
N LYS A 182 39.72 0.32 -15.43
CA LYS A 182 39.36 1.43 -16.31
C LYS A 182 37.88 1.51 -16.54
N PRO A 183 37.31 2.74 -16.58
CA PRO A 183 35.91 2.94 -16.96
C PRO A 183 35.76 2.84 -18.49
N PHE A 184 34.66 2.21 -18.90
CA PHE A 184 34.23 2.13 -20.31
C PHE A 184 32.78 2.59 -20.41
N MET A 185 32.45 3.36 -21.42
CA MET A 185 31.13 3.92 -21.65
C MET A 185 30.76 3.82 -23.14
N ALA A 186 29.49 3.56 -23.43
CA ALA A 186 28.97 3.54 -24.80
C ALA A 186 27.48 3.86 -24.83
N SER A 187 27.03 4.30 -26.00
CA SER A 187 25.62 4.40 -26.34
C SER A 187 25.23 3.23 -27.22
N LEU A 188 24.24 2.45 -26.80
CA LEU A 188 23.71 1.30 -27.53
C LEU A 188 22.32 1.65 -28.09
N ILE A 189 22.09 1.37 -29.39
CA ILE A 189 20.81 1.63 -30.06
C ILE A 189 20.31 0.30 -30.62
N PRO A 190 19.34 -0.36 -30.02
CA PRO A 190 18.82 -1.64 -30.46
C PRO A 190 18.02 -1.53 -31.75
N GLU A 191 18.17 -2.51 -32.66
CA GLU A 191 17.44 -2.62 -33.93
C GLU A 191 16.03 -3.22 -33.77
N ALA A 192 15.72 -3.75 -32.58
CA ALA A 192 14.42 -4.37 -32.30
C ALA A 192 13.87 -3.92 -30.93
N THR A 193 12.54 -4.01 -30.80
CA THR A 193 11.84 -3.90 -29.51
C THR A 193 11.73 -5.30 -28.88
N ASP A 194 12.17 -5.44 -27.64
CA ASP A 194 12.08 -6.68 -26.86
C ASP A 194 11.96 -6.36 -25.36
N ALA A 195 10.87 -6.76 -24.72
CA ALA A 195 10.66 -6.54 -23.29
C ALA A 195 11.46 -7.50 -22.40
N SER A 196 12.05 -8.55 -22.97
CA SER A 196 12.76 -9.61 -22.26
C SER A 196 14.22 -9.78 -22.68
N ALA A 197 14.80 -8.75 -23.27
CA ALA A 197 16.20 -8.75 -23.69
C ALA A 197 17.17 -8.91 -22.50
N ARG A 198 18.45 -9.13 -22.82
CA ARG A 198 19.55 -9.27 -21.87
C ARG A 198 20.77 -8.47 -22.32
N LEU A 199 21.62 -8.13 -21.37
CA LEU A 199 22.96 -7.61 -21.60
C LEU A 199 23.96 -8.77 -21.56
N VAL A 200 24.88 -8.85 -22.53
CA VAL A 200 25.95 -9.84 -22.53
C VAL A 200 27.30 -9.15 -22.71
N ILE A 201 28.25 -9.48 -21.83
CA ILE A 201 29.63 -8.92 -21.84
C ILE A 201 30.59 -10.07 -21.88
N GLY A 202 31.53 -10.09 -22.88
CA GLY A 202 32.50 -11.18 -23.02
C GLY A 202 33.52 -10.95 -24.07
N ALA A 203 34.37 -11.94 -24.31
CA ALA A 203 35.43 -11.92 -25.34
C ALA A 203 35.59 -13.30 -25.96
N SER A 204 36.38 -13.36 -27.05
CA SER A 204 36.74 -14.58 -27.75
C SER A 204 38.22 -14.97 -27.60
N ALA A 205 39.05 -14.03 -27.13
CA ALA A 205 40.47 -14.33 -26.87
C ALA A 205 40.63 -14.91 -25.45
N PRO A 206 41.52 -15.91 -25.27
CA PRO A 206 41.83 -16.44 -23.94
C PRO A 206 42.30 -15.35 -23.00
N ALA A 207 41.69 -15.27 -21.83
CA ALA A 207 42.01 -14.23 -20.85
C ALA A 207 41.32 -14.49 -19.51
N THR A 208 41.75 -13.77 -18.49
CA THR A 208 40.94 -13.46 -17.30
C THR A 208 40.53 -12.01 -17.34
N ILE A 209 39.25 -11.73 -17.26
CA ILE A 209 38.65 -10.39 -17.28
C ILE A 209 37.88 -10.18 -15.99
N TRP A 210 38.02 -9.01 -15.38
CA TRP A 210 37.18 -8.60 -14.23
C TRP A 210 36.28 -7.46 -14.64
N LEU A 211 35.04 -7.52 -14.19
CA LEU A 211 33.99 -6.53 -14.42
C LEU A 211 33.44 -6.05 -13.08
N ASP A 212 33.15 -4.76 -13.00
CA ASP A 212 32.50 -4.16 -11.84
C ASP A 212 31.65 -2.97 -12.24
N MET A 213 30.67 -2.59 -11.40
CA MET A 213 29.76 -1.47 -11.61
C MET A 213 29.18 -1.42 -13.03
N VAL A 214 28.70 -2.57 -13.49
CA VAL A 214 28.06 -2.68 -14.81
C VAL A 214 26.68 -2.07 -14.75
N SER A 215 26.42 -1.09 -15.60
CA SER A 215 25.20 -0.27 -15.57
C SER A 215 24.65 -0.03 -16.97
N LEU A 216 23.34 -0.10 -17.12
CA LEU A 216 22.62 0.18 -18.36
C LEU A 216 21.37 1.00 -18.09
N PHE A 217 21.35 2.23 -18.58
CA PHE A 217 20.19 3.13 -18.45
C PHE A 217 19.59 3.50 -19.80
N PRO A 218 18.26 3.65 -19.90
CA PRO A 218 17.69 4.39 -21.01
C PRO A 218 18.18 5.85 -20.96
N LYS A 219 18.55 6.42 -22.10
CA LYS A 219 18.92 7.84 -22.18
C LYS A 219 17.74 8.75 -21.85
N GLN A 220 16.54 8.31 -22.19
CA GLN A 220 15.30 9.01 -21.88
C GLN A 220 14.79 8.57 -20.50
N THR A 221 15.19 9.31 -19.49
CA THR A 221 14.65 9.18 -18.12
C THR A 221 13.66 10.30 -17.86
N TRP A 222 12.89 10.19 -16.77
CA TRP A 222 11.99 11.25 -16.34
C TRP A 222 12.76 12.55 -16.10
N LYS A 223 12.24 13.65 -16.67
CA LYS A 223 12.90 14.97 -16.69
C LYS A 223 14.32 14.97 -17.27
N GLY A 224 14.72 13.94 -18.02
CA GLY A 224 16.00 13.86 -18.71
C GLY A 224 17.23 13.77 -17.79
N ARG A 225 17.07 13.37 -16.53
CA ARG A 225 18.20 13.24 -15.60
C ARG A 225 19.05 12.03 -15.94
N ALA A 226 20.38 12.20 -15.94
CA ALA A 226 21.30 11.06 -16.06
C ALA A 226 21.10 10.09 -14.89
N ASN A 227 21.08 8.77 -15.17
CA ASN A 227 20.81 7.71 -14.20
C ASN A 227 19.55 8.01 -13.36
N GLY A 228 18.51 8.50 -14.05
CA GLY A 228 17.29 8.97 -13.43
C GLY A 228 16.21 7.89 -13.28
N LEU A 229 14.98 8.35 -13.29
CA LEU A 229 13.81 7.52 -13.00
C LEU A 229 13.15 7.01 -14.29
N ARG A 230 12.44 5.89 -14.19
CA ARG A 230 11.57 5.37 -15.25
C ARG A 230 10.43 6.37 -15.51
N PRO A 231 10.28 6.86 -16.76
CA PRO A 231 9.26 7.88 -17.06
C PRO A 231 7.84 7.42 -16.77
N ASP A 232 7.48 6.18 -17.13
CA ASP A 232 6.13 5.62 -16.94
C ASP A 232 5.72 5.60 -15.46
N LEU A 233 6.61 5.19 -14.57
CA LEU A 233 6.33 5.14 -13.13
C LEU A 233 6.34 6.54 -12.50
N ALA A 234 7.29 7.39 -12.85
CA ALA A 234 7.39 8.75 -12.32
C ALA A 234 6.21 9.64 -12.79
N GLU A 235 5.71 9.45 -14.02
CA GLU A 235 4.53 10.12 -14.54
C GLU A 235 3.26 9.70 -13.77
N MET A 236 3.15 8.43 -13.35
CA MET A 236 2.07 7.98 -12.48
C MET A 236 2.13 8.66 -11.11
N LEU A 237 3.33 8.84 -10.53
CA LEU A 237 3.50 9.61 -9.28
C LEU A 237 3.11 11.09 -9.47
N GLN A 238 3.58 11.70 -10.55
CA GLN A 238 3.21 13.08 -10.89
C GLN A 238 1.69 13.23 -11.07
N GLY A 239 1.04 12.22 -11.66
CA GLY A 239 -0.40 12.18 -11.85
C GLY A 239 -1.20 12.10 -10.55
N LEU A 240 -0.62 11.64 -9.43
CA LEU A 240 -1.25 11.70 -8.11
C LEU A 240 -1.24 13.13 -7.52
N GLY A 241 -0.35 14.01 -7.98
CA GLY A 241 -0.21 15.38 -7.47
C GLY A 241 0.09 15.44 -5.97
N PRO A 242 1.06 14.68 -5.45
CA PRO A 242 1.24 14.53 -4.01
C PRO A 242 1.67 15.82 -3.33
N GLY A 243 1.06 16.15 -2.19
CA GLY A 243 1.47 17.29 -1.35
C GLY A 243 2.79 17.02 -0.62
N PHE A 244 3.11 15.76 -0.36
CA PHE A 244 4.35 15.33 0.28
C PHE A 244 4.76 13.93 -0.18
N VAL A 245 6.03 13.58 0.07
CA VAL A 245 6.58 12.23 -0.09
C VAL A 245 7.18 11.79 1.25
N ARG A 246 6.66 10.73 1.86
CA ARG A 246 7.27 10.02 2.99
C ARG A 246 8.27 9.01 2.46
N PHE A 247 9.50 9.07 2.88
CA PHE A 247 10.60 8.21 2.43
C PHE A 247 11.66 8.01 3.52
N PRO A 248 12.54 7.01 3.44
CA PRO A 248 12.67 5.97 2.42
C PRO A 248 11.83 4.71 2.69
N GLY A 249 10.97 4.74 3.66
CA GLY A 249 10.13 3.62 4.03
C GLY A 249 9.54 3.79 5.43
N GLY A 250 8.97 2.81 5.79
CA GLY A 250 8.44 1.76 6.56
C GLY A 250 9.51 0.87 7.20
N CYS A 251 9.26 -0.42 7.25
CA CYS A 251 10.16 -1.41 7.84
C CYS A 251 11.58 -1.41 7.25
N TRP A 252 11.75 -0.92 6.02
CA TRP A 252 13.07 -0.69 5.43
C TRP A 252 13.95 0.23 6.27
N VAL A 253 13.38 1.23 6.94
CA VAL A 253 14.13 2.14 7.82
C VAL A 253 14.66 1.41 9.05
N GLU A 254 13.86 0.51 9.62
CA GLU A 254 14.21 -0.25 10.81
C GLU A 254 15.27 -1.31 10.52
N GLY A 255 15.08 -2.03 9.41
CA GLY A 255 15.84 -3.23 9.07
C GLY A 255 15.52 -4.41 9.98
N ASP A 256 15.86 -5.62 9.52
CA ASP A 256 15.71 -6.84 10.31
C ASP A 256 16.58 -6.81 11.59
N THR A 257 17.81 -6.32 11.45
CA THR A 257 18.76 -6.07 12.54
C THR A 257 19.36 -4.68 12.43
N LEU A 258 19.98 -4.18 13.51
CA LEU A 258 20.62 -2.85 13.52
C LEU A 258 21.68 -2.66 12.42
N ASP A 259 22.39 -3.72 12.05
CA ASP A 259 23.37 -3.67 10.97
C ASP A 259 22.69 -3.48 9.59
N LEU A 260 21.44 -3.89 9.46
CA LEU A 260 20.60 -3.76 8.26
C LEU A 260 19.66 -2.56 8.34
N ALA A 261 19.76 -1.72 9.36
CA ALA A 261 19.02 -0.48 9.45
C ALA A 261 19.46 0.50 8.34
N TYR A 262 18.52 1.26 7.81
CA TYR A 262 18.84 2.29 6.82
C TYR A 262 19.67 3.41 7.43
N ARG A 263 20.85 3.67 6.85
CA ARG A 263 21.75 4.74 7.28
C ARG A 263 22.00 5.69 6.11
N TRP A 264 21.28 6.80 6.06
CA TRP A 264 21.25 7.73 4.92
C TRP A 264 22.65 8.18 4.44
N LYS A 265 23.64 8.30 5.33
CA LYS A 265 25.02 8.64 5.01
C LYS A 265 25.71 7.64 4.08
N GLN A 266 25.22 6.40 4.05
CA GLN A 266 25.73 5.32 3.19
C GLN A 266 25.04 5.29 1.82
N THR A 267 24.09 6.19 1.58
CA THR A 267 23.24 6.20 0.39
C THR A 267 23.43 7.42 -0.50
N ILE A 268 24.36 8.31 -0.16
CA ILE A 268 24.66 9.54 -0.89
C ILE A 268 26.01 9.46 -1.60
N GLY A 269 26.25 10.37 -2.55
CA GLY A 269 27.49 10.41 -3.33
C GLY A 269 27.47 9.51 -4.54
N ASN A 270 28.66 9.09 -4.99
CA ASN A 270 28.81 8.24 -6.16
C ASN A 270 28.14 6.85 -5.91
N PRO A 271 27.33 6.33 -6.83
CA PRO A 271 26.72 5.00 -6.69
C PRO A 271 27.72 3.86 -6.40
N SER A 272 28.96 3.94 -6.86
CA SER A 272 30.01 2.96 -6.55
C SER A 272 30.46 2.96 -5.09
N ASP A 273 30.17 4.05 -4.36
CA ASP A 273 30.52 4.22 -2.96
C ASP A 273 29.33 4.00 -2.02
N ARG A 274 28.13 3.78 -2.57
CA ARG A 274 26.93 3.47 -1.78
C ARG A 274 26.97 2.00 -1.36
N ARG A 275 26.49 1.76 -0.15
CA ARG A 275 26.41 0.39 0.38
C ARG A 275 25.42 -0.44 -0.43
N ASN A 276 25.79 -1.66 -0.82
CA ASN A 276 24.82 -2.68 -1.22
C ASN A 276 24.27 -3.33 0.04
N GLN A 277 22.96 -3.31 0.25
CA GLN A 277 22.34 -3.69 1.52
C GLN A 277 21.23 -4.70 1.33
N TYR A 278 21.29 -5.81 2.09
CA TYR A 278 20.18 -6.77 2.15
C TYR A 278 18.97 -6.14 2.81
N ASN A 279 17.85 -6.26 2.13
CA ASN A 279 16.58 -5.65 2.52
C ASN A 279 15.77 -6.62 3.38
N ILE A 280 15.04 -6.10 4.36
CA ILE A 280 14.08 -6.87 5.16
C ILE A 280 13.05 -7.61 4.28
N TRP A 281 12.77 -7.10 3.09
CA TRP A 281 11.89 -7.69 2.08
C TRP A 281 12.59 -8.75 1.22
N GLN A 282 13.80 -9.26 1.65
CA GLN A 282 14.52 -10.42 1.13
C GLN A 282 15.10 -10.24 -0.28
N TYR A 283 15.62 -9.06 -0.59
CA TYR A 283 16.45 -8.81 -1.77
C TYR A 283 17.51 -7.74 -1.44
N TYR A 284 18.43 -7.49 -2.35
CA TYR A 284 19.45 -6.46 -2.15
C TYR A 284 19.02 -5.14 -2.79
N SER A 285 19.23 -4.03 -2.07
CA SER A 285 19.15 -2.67 -2.59
C SER A 285 20.54 -2.11 -2.80
N THR A 286 20.77 -1.52 -3.97
CA THR A 286 22.01 -0.84 -4.32
C THR A 286 22.00 0.62 -3.85
N HIS A 287 20.97 1.09 -3.19
CA HIS A 287 20.69 2.49 -2.90
C HIS A 287 20.80 3.36 -4.16
N GLY A 288 20.34 2.85 -5.30
CA GLY A 288 20.20 3.63 -6.53
C GLY A 288 19.37 4.88 -6.31
N LEU A 289 18.29 4.75 -5.51
CA LEU A 289 17.60 5.88 -4.88
C LEU A 289 18.11 6.01 -3.45
N GLY A 290 18.98 7.00 -3.21
CA GLY A 290 19.45 7.35 -1.89
C GLY A 290 18.80 8.62 -1.35
N PHE A 291 19.22 9.06 -0.17
CA PHE A 291 18.65 10.23 0.52
C PHE A 291 18.62 11.49 -0.37
N HIS A 292 19.72 11.76 -1.08
CA HIS A 292 19.81 12.88 -2.02
C HIS A 292 18.80 12.74 -3.17
N ASP A 293 18.63 11.53 -3.68
CA ASP A 293 17.76 11.26 -4.83
C ASP A 293 16.28 11.37 -4.45
N TYR A 294 15.90 10.98 -3.23
CA TYR A 294 14.55 11.20 -2.70
C TYR A 294 14.22 12.68 -2.51
N LEU A 295 15.16 13.47 -1.98
CA LEU A 295 14.96 14.91 -1.85
C LEU A 295 14.77 15.58 -3.22
N ARG A 296 15.53 15.16 -4.22
CA ARG A 296 15.35 15.60 -5.61
C ARG A 296 14.03 15.15 -6.22
N LEU A 297 13.57 13.94 -5.91
CA LEU A 297 12.24 13.46 -6.33
C LEU A 297 11.14 14.36 -5.76
N CYS A 298 11.21 14.73 -4.47
CA CYS A 298 10.25 15.65 -3.87
C CYS A 298 10.22 17.00 -4.59
N GLU A 299 11.40 17.59 -4.86
CA GLU A 299 11.50 18.83 -5.61
C GLU A 299 10.95 18.71 -7.04
N ASP A 300 11.26 17.61 -7.73
CA ASP A 300 10.78 17.34 -9.08
C ASP A 300 9.26 17.14 -9.16
N LEU A 301 8.63 16.61 -8.11
CA LEU A 301 7.18 16.47 -7.97
C LEU A 301 6.51 17.75 -7.49
N GLY A 302 7.26 18.70 -6.91
CA GLY A 302 6.72 19.87 -6.22
C GLY A 302 6.09 19.52 -4.87
N SER A 303 6.59 18.48 -4.21
CA SER A 303 6.09 17.92 -2.96
C SER A 303 7.01 18.24 -1.79
N GLU A 304 6.45 18.37 -0.57
CA GLU A 304 7.24 18.51 0.65
C GLU A 304 7.91 17.17 1.01
N PRO A 305 9.20 17.14 1.35
CA PRO A 305 9.86 15.94 1.85
C PRO A 305 9.46 15.66 3.31
N LEU A 306 9.08 14.40 3.60
CA LEU A 306 8.95 13.85 4.94
C LEU A 306 9.95 12.71 5.06
N PHE A 307 11.00 12.93 5.82
CA PHE A 307 12.08 11.96 6.00
C PHE A 307 11.88 11.13 7.26
N VAL A 308 11.86 9.81 7.13
CA VAL A 308 11.79 8.86 8.24
C VAL A 308 13.21 8.50 8.66
N ILE A 309 13.57 8.81 9.91
CA ILE A 309 14.88 8.49 10.48
C ILE A 309 14.77 7.33 11.46
N ASN A 310 15.67 6.35 11.37
CA ASN A 310 15.75 5.27 12.35
C ASN A 310 16.11 5.81 13.72
N CYS A 311 15.33 5.46 14.73
CA CYS A 311 15.51 5.91 16.11
C CYS A 311 16.39 4.99 16.98
N GLY A 312 17.19 4.11 16.36
CA GLY A 312 18.02 3.13 17.04
C GLY A 312 17.24 1.87 17.43
N MET A 313 16.19 1.57 16.68
CA MET A 313 15.37 0.36 16.81
C MET A 313 15.37 -0.41 15.49
N SER A 314 15.35 -1.73 15.57
CA SER A 314 15.17 -2.66 14.45
C SER A 314 14.18 -3.75 14.85
N HIS A 315 13.77 -4.59 13.90
CA HIS A 315 12.86 -5.70 14.21
C HIS A 315 13.45 -6.67 15.26
N HIS A 316 14.79 -6.84 15.29
CA HIS A 316 15.47 -7.75 16.19
C HIS A 316 16.58 -7.06 16.99
N GLY A 317 16.22 -6.00 17.73
CA GLY A 317 17.12 -5.38 18.67
C GLY A 317 17.12 -3.85 18.66
N ASN A 318 17.54 -3.28 19.78
CA ASN A 318 17.60 -1.85 19.99
C ASN A 318 19.01 -1.43 20.40
N VAL A 319 19.44 -0.27 19.96
CA VAL A 319 20.68 0.36 20.46
C VAL A 319 20.53 0.67 21.95
N PRO A 320 21.51 0.35 22.82
CA PRO A 320 21.50 0.82 24.21
C PRO A 320 21.40 2.36 24.27
N MET A 321 20.69 2.89 25.27
CA MET A 321 20.45 4.34 25.38
C MET A 321 21.74 5.15 25.51
N ASP A 322 22.78 4.63 26.16
CA ASP A 322 24.11 5.23 26.27
C ASP A 322 24.90 5.24 24.94
N GLN A 323 24.44 4.49 23.94
CA GLN A 323 25.01 4.45 22.59
C GLN A 323 24.09 5.10 21.53
N LEU A 324 23.01 5.76 21.93
CA LEU A 324 22.04 6.39 21.03
C LEU A 324 22.60 7.65 20.33
N GLY A 325 23.62 8.28 20.90
CA GLY A 325 24.18 9.54 20.41
C GLY A 325 24.45 9.61 18.91
N PRO A 326 25.13 8.61 18.29
CA PRO A 326 25.37 8.58 16.84
C PRO A 326 24.11 8.55 15.98
N TRP A 327 23.01 7.97 16.46
CA TRP A 327 21.73 7.92 15.77
C TRP A 327 21.02 9.27 15.80
N VAL A 328 21.04 9.93 16.97
CA VAL A 328 20.55 11.34 17.11
C VAL A 328 21.36 12.27 16.22
N GLN A 329 22.71 12.09 16.18
CA GLN A 329 23.57 12.90 15.31
C GLN A 329 23.24 12.70 13.83
N ASP A 330 22.86 11.48 13.39
CA ASP A 330 22.43 11.22 12.03
C ASP A 330 21.20 12.07 11.64
N ALA A 331 20.25 12.26 12.56
CA ALA A 331 19.10 13.13 12.32
C ALA A 331 19.52 14.61 12.15
N LEU A 332 20.37 15.11 13.03
CA LEU A 332 20.89 16.49 12.96
C LEU A 332 21.68 16.72 11.66
N ASP A 333 22.48 15.75 11.26
CA ASP A 333 23.29 15.80 10.05
C ASP A 333 22.40 15.72 8.79
N ALA A 334 21.32 14.94 8.80
CA ALA A 334 20.36 14.87 7.70
C ALA A 334 19.67 16.22 7.46
N ILE A 335 19.27 16.90 8.55
CA ILE A 335 18.70 18.24 8.47
C ILE A 335 19.75 19.23 7.92
N GLN A 336 21.01 19.16 8.40
CA GLN A 336 22.08 20.01 7.88
C GLN A 336 22.40 19.71 6.42
N TYR A 337 22.37 18.42 6.01
CA TYR A 337 22.54 18.06 4.60
C TYR A 337 21.44 18.66 3.73
N ALA A 338 20.18 18.51 4.14
CA ALA A 338 19.05 19.02 3.37
C ALA A 338 18.98 20.55 3.36
N ASN A 339 19.22 21.22 4.49
CA ASN A 339 18.91 22.64 4.68
C ASN A 339 20.13 23.53 4.92
N GLY A 340 21.27 22.97 5.32
CA GLY A 340 22.45 23.74 5.73
C GLY A 340 23.08 24.54 4.59
N PRO A 341 23.76 25.65 4.90
CA PRO A 341 24.45 26.45 3.90
C PRO A 341 25.65 25.70 3.32
N THR A 342 26.09 26.08 2.14
CA THR A 342 27.17 25.40 1.39
C THR A 342 28.55 25.47 2.08
N ASN A 343 28.74 26.32 3.08
CA ASN A 343 29.94 26.37 3.92
C ASN A 343 29.84 25.51 5.20
N SER A 344 28.72 24.83 5.43
CA SER A 344 28.62 23.81 6.49
C SER A 344 29.10 22.45 5.97
N GLN A 345 29.48 21.54 6.88
CA GLN A 345 30.00 20.24 6.51
C GLN A 345 29.07 19.50 5.54
N TRP A 346 27.82 19.32 5.92
CA TRP A 346 26.84 18.52 5.15
C TRP A 346 26.22 19.32 4.01
N GLY A 347 26.08 20.64 4.14
CA GLY A 347 25.65 21.51 3.04
C GLY A 347 26.69 21.58 1.92
N ALA A 348 28.00 21.57 2.25
CA ALA A 348 29.07 21.47 1.26
C ALA A 348 29.01 20.14 0.48
N LEU A 349 28.74 19.03 1.19
CA LEU A 349 28.59 17.72 0.55
C LEU A 349 27.39 17.67 -0.37
N ARG A 350 26.23 18.23 0.05
CA ARG A 350 25.06 18.39 -0.82
C ARG A 350 25.41 19.16 -2.10
N ALA A 351 26.11 20.28 -1.95
CA ALA A 351 26.54 21.09 -3.09
C ALA A 351 27.51 20.31 -4.01
N GLY A 352 28.44 19.54 -3.42
CA GLY A 352 29.35 18.65 -4.16
C GLY A 352 28.59 17.54 -4.92
N ASN A 353 27.45 17.09 -4.40
CA ASN A 353 26.53 16.16 -5.06
C ASN A 353 25.64 16.84 -6.11
N GLY A 354 25.90 18.10 -6.46
CA GLY A 354 25.25 18.81 -7.55
C GLY A 354 24.03 19.65 -7.15
N HIS A 355 23.73 19.80 -5.85
CA HIS A 355 22.59 20.60 -5.39
C HIS A 355 23.00 21.64 -4.32
N PRO A 356 23.49 22.83 -4.73
CA PRO A 356 23.93 23.87 -3.78
C PRO A 356 22.78 24.53 -3.00
N ALA A 357 21.58 24.59 -3.57
CA ALA A 357 20.39 25.12 -2.90
C ALA A 357 19.87 24.18 -1.78
N PRO A 358 19.25 24.69 -0.71
CA PRO A 358 18.61 23.83 0.27
C PRO A 358 17.35 23.15 -0.30
N PHE A 359 17.06 21.94 0.18
CA PHE A 359 15.84 21.18 -0.18
C PHE A 359 14.62 21.58 0.67
N ASN A 360 14.82 22.39 1.71
CA ASN A 360 13.77 22.85 2.63
C ASN A 360 13.01 21.70 3.34
N LEU A 361 13.74 20.72 3.86
CA LEU A 361 13.18 19.65 4.69
C LEU A 361 12.55 20.26 5.95
N LYS A 362 11.24 20.09 6.12
CA LYS A 362 10.44 20.64 7.23
C LYS A 362 9.88 19.57 8.15
N TYR A 363 9.78 18.34 7.68
CA TYR A 363 9.14 17.23 8.37
C TYR A 363 10.11 16.08 8.56
N MET A 364 10.18 15.56 9.78
CA MET A 364 10.97 14.37 10.10
C MET A 364 10.14 13.45 11.00
N GLU A 365 10.03 12.21 10.61
CA GLU A 365 9.42 11.15 11.39
C GLU A 365 10.50 10.39 12.14
N ILE A 366 10.28 10.16 13.42
CA ILE A 366 11.23 9.51 14.33
C ILE A 366 10.82 8.07 14.53
N GLY A 367 11.53 7.15 13.86
CA GLY A 367 11.17 5.74 13.86
C GLY A 367 10.15 5.39 12.78
N ASN A 368 9.71 4.14 12.77
CA ASN A 368 8.62 3.59 11.98
C ASN A 368 7.97 2.47 12.78
N GLU A 369 6.65 2.53 13.00
CA GLU A 369 5.92 1.49 13.74
C GLU A 369 6.55 1.10 15.09
N ASN A 370 7.33 1.98 15.65
CA ASN A 370 8.00 1.77 16.92
C ASN A 370 7.07 2.16 18.08
N GLY A 371 7.20 1.49 19.22
CA GLY A 371 6.27 1.71 20.31
C GLY A 371 6.78 1.34 21.69
N GLY A 372 5.93 1.59 22.68
CA GLY A 372 6.19 1.28 24.07
C GLY A 372 7.24 2.19 24.73
N ALA A 373 7.70 1.81 25.93
CA ALA A 373 8.66 2.59 26.69
C ALA A 373 10.01 2.80 25.96
N PRO A 374 10.57 1.79 25.26
CA PRO A 374 11.82 1.96 24.52
C PRO A 374 11.74 3.04 23.44
N TYR A 375 10.61 3.15 22.76
CA TYR A 375 10.39 4.17 21.73
C TYR A 375 10.25 5.56 22.38
N ARG A 376 9.43 5.71 23.43
CA ARG A 376 9.23 7.00 24.10
C ARG A 376 10.52 7.63 24.58
N GLU A 377 11.45 6.84 25.15
CA GLU A 377 12.76 7.32 25.60
C GLU A 377 13.61 7.84 24.43
N ARG A 378 13.58 7.13 23.29
CA ARG A 378 14.31 7.51 22.08
C ARG A 378 13.72 8.75 21.44
N TYR A 379 12.39 8.77 21.26
CA TYR A 379 11.70 9.94 20.73
C TYR A 379 12.05 11.20 21.54
N ALA A 380 12.02 11.12 22.87
CA ALA A 380 12.38 12.23 23.75
C ALA A 380 13.81 12.73 23.52
N ALA A 381 14.77 11.81 23.30
CA ALA A 381 16.16 12.17 23.03
C ALA A 381 16.31 12.88 21.66
N PHE A 382 15.69 12.34 20.61
CA PHE A 382 15.67 12.94 19.27
C PHE A 382 14.96 14.30 19.29
N CYS A 383 13.75 14.36 19.87
CA CYS A 383 12.95 15.57 19.95
C CYS A 383 13.72 16.71 20.61
N ARG A 384 14.35 16.45 21.77
CA ARG A 384 15.18 17.45 22.50
C ARG A 384 16.30 17.99 21.62
N ALA A 385 17.10 17.09 21.02
CA ALA A 385 18.27 17.48 20.24
C ALA A 385 17.87 18.24 18.95
N ILE A 386 16.81 17.80 18.29
CA ILE A 386 16.33 18.43 17.05
C ILE A 386 15.72 19.79 17.38
N LYS A 387 14.82 19.88 18.35
CA LYS A 387 14.12 21.13 18.68
C LYS A 387 15.08 22.19 19.27
N GLU A 388 16.15 21.77 19.94
CA GLU A 388 17.19 22.69 20.42
C GLU A 388 17.93 23.40 19.27
N LYS A 389 18.24 22.64 18.19
CA LYS A 389 19.03 23.16 17.07
C LYS A 389 18.17 23.66 15.90
N TYR A 390 17.02 23.04 15.69
CA TYR A 390 16.08 23.29 14.58
C TYR A 390 14.64 23.39 15.10
N PRO A 391 14.27 24.46 15.82
CA PRO A 391 12.97 24.57 16.51
C PRO A 391 11.77 24.51 15.57
N ASP A 392 11.93 24.91 14.30
CA ASP A 392 10.86 24.90 13.30
C ASP A 392 10.65 23.53 12.64
N MET A 393 11.54 22.53 12.87
CA MET A 393 11.36 21.18 12.35
C MET A 393 10.11 20.54 12.95
N ARG A 394 9.20 20.11 12.11
CA ARG A 394 8.00 19.40 12.54
C ARG A 394 8.30 17.91 12.69
N LEU A 395 8.01 17.38 13.89
CA LEU A 395 8.28 15.99 14.22
C LEU A 395 7.01 15.18 14.15
N VAL A 396 7.15 13.99 13.54
CA VAL A 396 6.10 12.96 13.49
C VAL A 396 6.50 11.85 14.45
N ALA A 397 5.55 11.42 15.27
CA ALA A 397 5.72 10.37 16.28
C ALA A 397 4.82 9.19 15.96
N ASP A 398 5.32 7.97 16.16
CA ASP A 398 4.57 6.73 16.02
C ASP A 398 3.59 6.53 17.18
N GLU A 399 2.42 5.91 16.92
CA GLU A 399 1.44 5.66 17.99
C GLU A 399 1.52 4.26 18.62
N TRP A 400 2.37 3.36 18.12
CA TRP A 400 2.45 1.96 18.59
C TRP A 400 2.74 1.88 20.10
N GLY A 401 1.79 1.29 20.82
CA GLY A 401 1.90 1.20 22.29
C GLY A 401 1.73 2.53 23.04
N GLY A 402 1.09 3.50 22.39
CA GLY A 402 0.75 4.81 22.91
C GLY A 402 1.76 5.90 22.57
N ILE A 403 1.24 7.10 22.31
CA ILE A 403 2.03 8.28 21.95
C ILE A 403 3.01 8.70 23.04
N PRO A 404 4.18 9.28 22.69
CA PRO A 404 5.18 9.77 23.67
C PRO A 404 4.74 11.10 24.33
N ALA A 405 3.66 11.06 25.10
CA ALA A 405 2.98 12.25 25.66
C ALA A 405 3.87 13.15 26.55
N ASP A 406 5.01 12.65 27.03
CA ASP A 406 5.97 13.43 27.85
C ASP A 406 6.88 14.33 27.02
N SER A 407 6.72 14.35 25.71
CA SER A 407 7.52 15.15 24.78
C SER A 407 6.62 15.96 23.84
N PRO A 408 7.08 17.11 23.31
CA PRO A 408 6.34 17.84 22.30
C PRO A 408 6.09 16.99 21.05
N ILE A 409 4.83 16.92 20.61
CA ILE A 409 4.41 16.18 19.43
C ILE A 409 3.68 17.15 18.49
N ASP A 410 4.17 17.31 17.27
CA ASP A 410 3.49 18.11 16.25
C ASP A 410 2.41 17.26 15.54
N ILE A 411 2.78 16.03 15.16
CA ILE A 411 1.97 15.12 14.34
C ILE A 411 2.14 13.70 14.89
N VAL A 412 1.06 12.93 14.91
CA VAL A 412 1.06 11.49 15.24
C VAL A 412 0.80 10.70 13.96
N ASP A 413 1.57 9.66 13.73
CA ASP A 413 1.39 8.72 12.64
C ASP A 413 0.52 7.54 13.07
N GLU A 414 -0.55 7.27 12.29
CA GLU A 414 -1.50 6.18 12.48
C GLU A 414 -1.52 5.28 11.23
N HIS A 415 -1.44 3.94 11.41
CA HIS A 415 -1.47 2.98 10.30
C HIS A 415 -2.69 2.07 10.36
N TYR A 416 -3.27 1.76 9.20
CA TYR A 416 -4.47 0.94 9.08
C TYR A 416 -4.41 -0.05 7.92
N TYR A 417 -4.35 -1.34 8.23
CA TYR A 417 -4.45 -2.44 7.26
C TYR A 417 -5.58 -3.37 7.66
N ASN A 418 -6.69 -3.36 6.91
CA ASN A 418 -7.89 -4.10 7.32
C ASN A 418 -8.81 -4.41 6.12
N SER A 419 -10.05 -4.86 6.41
CA SER A 419 -11.10 -5.17 5.44
C SER A 419 -11.77 -3.91 4.88
N PRO A 420 -12.48 -4.00 3.74
CA PRO A 420 -13.31 -2.91 3.23
C PRO A 420 -14.35 -2.43 4.25
N GLY A 421 -14.98 -3.37 4.96
CA GLY A 421 -15.98 -3.07 5.99
C GLY A 421 -15.43 -2.22 7.13
N PHE A 422 -14.20 -2.49 7.59
CA PHE A 422 -13.52 -1.66 8.57
C PHE A 422 -13.41 -0.21 8.09
N PHE A 423 -12.87 0.03 6.92
CA PHE A 423 -12.67 1.38 6.38
C PHE A 423 -13.98 2.14 6.21
N ILE A 424 -15.04 1.46 5.74
CA ILE A 424 -16.38 2.03 5.62
C ILE A 424 -16.91 2.46 6.98
N GLN A 425 -16.79 1.62 8.01
CA GLN A 425 -17.24 1.91 9.38
C GLN A 425 -16.42 3.04 10.01
N GLN A 426 -15.11 3.12 9.71
CA GLN A 426 -14.22 4.14 10.23
C GLN A 426 -14.29 5.49 9.49
N ALA A 427 -15.19 5.66 8.50
CA ALA A 427 -15.39 6.93 7.79
C ALA A 427 -15.81 8.10 8.71
N THR A 428 -16.19 7.83 9.96
CA THR A 428 -16.51 8.83 10.99
C THR A 428 -15.50 8.87 12.14
N ARG A 429 -14.40 8.15 12.04
CA ARG A 429 -13.39 8.00 13.10
C ARG A 429 -12.94 9.33 13.69
N TYR A 430 -12.61 10.28 12.86
CA TYR A 430 -12.02 11.56 13.25
C TYR A 430 -13.05 12.61 13.66
N ASP A 431 -14.36 12.33 13.55
CA ASP A 431 -15.42 13.29 13.89
C ASP A 431 -15.40 13.69 15.38
N SER A 432 -14.88 12.81 16.26
CA SER A 432 -14.82 12.99 17.70
C SER A 432 -13.41 13.30 18.27
N TYR A 433 -12.38 13.43 17.41
CA TYR A 433 -11.02 13.73 17.87
C TYR A 433 -10.92 15.14 18.44
N ASP A 434 -10.01 15.32 19.41
CA ASP A 434 -9.68 16.63 19.95
C ASP A 434 -9.06 17.54 18.87
N ARG A 435 -9.68 18.70 18.66
CA ARG A 435 -9.23 19.69 17.65
C ARG A 435 -8.04 20.53 18.11
N THR A 436 -7.77 20.55 19.40
CA THR A 436 -6.72 21.38 20.04
C THR A 436 -5.41 20.62 20.25
N GLY A 437 -5.42 19.29 20.14
CA GLY A 437 -4.27 18.42 20.31
C GLY A 437 -3.33 18.38 19.10
N HIS A 438 -2.47 17.35 19.07
CA HIS A 438 -1.61 17.03 17.93
C HIS A 438 -2.42 16.80 16.67
N LYS A 439 -1.77 16.96 15.52
CA LYS A 439 -2.36 16.63 14.23
C LYS A 439 -2.14 15.15 13.91
N VAL A 440 -2.95 14.61 13.02
CA VAL A 440 -2.87 13.21 12.59
C VAL A 440 -2.30 13.16 11.17
N TYR A 441 -1.38 12.26 10.99
CA TYR A 441 -0.93 11.71 9.73
C TYR A 441 -1.41 10.26 9.64
N VAL A 442 -2.19 9.92 8.62
CA VAL A 442 -2.51 8.52 8.32
C VAL A 442 -1.44 8.03 7.37
N GLY A 443 -0.32 7.56 7.95
CA GLY A 443 0.92 7.36 7.22
C GLY A 443 0.91 6.14 6.31
N GLU A 444 0.22 5.10 6.75
CA GLU A 444 0.04 3.90 5.94
C GLU A 444 -1.39 3.39 6.07
N TYR A 445 -2.09 3.24 4.95
CA TYR A 445 -3.39 2.59 4.94
C TYR A 445 -3.67 1.91 3.61
N ALA A 446 -4.28 0.75 3.69
CA ALA A 446 -4.83 0.02 2.56
C ALA A 446 -5.84 -1.02 3.03
N VAL A 447 -6.80 -1.33 2.19
CA VAL A 447 -7.61 -2.55 2.34
C VAL A 447 -6.76 -3.74 1.94
N THR A 448 -6.48 -4.64 2.89
CA THR A 448 -5.60 -5.81 2.71
C THR A 448 -6.35 -7.15 2.78
N GLN A 449 -7.64 -7.12 3.13
CA GLN A 449 -8.50 -8.30 3.20
C GLN A 449 -9.59 -8.20 2.12
N ASP A 450 -9.98 -9.33 1.52
CA ASP A 450 -11.00 -9.41 0.44
C ASP A 450 -10.78 -8.43 -0.73
N CYS A 451 -9.52 -8.06 -0.95
CA CYS A 451 -9.11 -7.03 -1.90
C CYS A 451 -8.59 -7.59 -3.24
N GLY A 452 -8.47 -8.92 -3.38
CA GLY A 452 -7.79 -9.51 -4.53
C GLY A 452 -6.37 -8.96 -4.70
N LYS A 453 -6.06 -8.41 -5.87
CA LYS A 453 -4.80 -7.68 -6.15
C LYS A 453 -4.98 -6.15 -6.11
N GLY A 454 -6.02 -5.68 -5.45
CA GLY A 454 -6.49 -4.31 -5.44
C GLY A 454 -7.72 -4.16 -6.35
N ASN A 455 -8.89 -4.62 -5.86
CA ASN A 455 -10.16 -4.56 -6.59
C ASN A 455 -10.95 -3.27 -6.29
N LEU A 456 -12.06 -3.08 -7.01
CA LEU A 456 -12.92 -1.90 -6.80
C LEU A 456 -13.50 -1.84 -5.37
N ARG A 457 -13.83 -2.99 -4.75
CA ARG A 457 -14.36 -3.03 -3.38
C ARG A 457 -13.38 -2.46 -2.37
N ALA A 458 -12.09 -2.79 -2.51
CA ALA A 458 -11.03 -2.21 -1.70
C ALA A 458 -11.00 -0.69 -1.85
N ALA A 459 -10.98 -0.21 -3.08
CA ALA A 459 -10.96 1.22 -3.39
C ALA A 459 -12.19 1.98 -2.84
N LEU A 460 -13.37 1.36 -2.82
CA LEU A 460 -14.58 1.93 -2.23
C LEU A 460 -14.47 2.08 -0.71
N GLY A 461 -13.92 1.07 -0.01
CA GLY A 461 -13.66 1.14 1.42
C GLY A 461 -12.70 2.29 1.77
N GLU A 462 -11.59 2.35 1.08
CA GLU A 462 -10.60 3.42 1.23
C GLU A 462 -11.20 4.80 0.91
N ALA A 463 -11.97 4.92 -0.18
CA ALA A 463 -12.63 6.17 -0.55
C ALA A 463 -13.63 6.64 0.51
N ALA A 464 -14.40 5.73 1.11
CA ALA A 464 -15.31 6.06 2.21
C ALA A 464 -14.54 6.65 3.41
N PHE A 465 -13.43 6.03 3.80
CA PHE A 465 -12.55 6.53 4.85
C PHE A 465 -11.94 7.90 4.50
N MET A 466 -11.50 8.09 3.25
CA MET A 466 -10.97 9.37 2.76
C MET A 466 -11.99 10.50 2.86
N THR A 467 -13.29 10.24 2.71
CA THR A 467 -14.32 11.29 2.95
C THR A 467 -14.29 11.78 4.40
N GLY A 468 -14.02 10.88 5.34
CA GLY A 468 -13.86 11.20 6.76
C GLY A 468 -12.59 12.00 7.05
N MET A 469 -11.46 11.61 6.46
CA MET A 469 -10.20 12.34 6.58
C MET A 469 -10.32 13.77 6.04
N GLU A 470 -10.85 13.96 4.84
CA GLU A 470 -11.01 15.29 4.24
C GLU A 470 -12.00 16.15 5.03
N ARG A 471 -13.12 15.58 5.49
CA ARG A 471 -14.09 16.29 6.35
C ARG A 471 -13.46 16.81 7.64
N ASN A 472 -12.49 16.10 8.18
CA ASN A 472 -11.78 16.40 9.43
C ASN A 472 -10.36 16.91 9.19
N SER A 473 -10.13 17.71 8.14
CA SER A 473 -8.81 18.17 7.74
C SER A 473 -8.16 19.19 8.71
N ASP A 474 -8.88 19.61 9.73
CA ASP A 474 -8.35 20.35 10.89
C ASP A 474 -7.62 19.42 11.90
N VAL A 475 -7.88 18.11 11.84
CA VAL A 475 -7.21 17.05 12.60
C VAL A 475 -6.28 16.26 11.72
N VAL A 476 -6.81 15.62 10.65
CA VAL A 476 -6.03 14.83 9.70
C VAL A 476 -5.44 15.75 8.64
N ILE A 477 -4.16 16.02 8.75
CA ILE A 477 -3.49 16.97 7.86
C ILE A 477 -2.69 16.30 6.75
N MET A 478 -2.42 15.00 6.86
CA MET A 478 -1.62 14.19 5.94
C MET A 478 -2.18 12.78 5.87
N ALA A 479 -2.14 12.17 4.68
CA ALA A 479 -2.47 10.76 4.47
C ALA A 479 -1.71 10.21 3.26
N SER A 480 -1.28 8.94 3.31
CA SER A 480 -0.64 8.24 2.20
C SER A 480 -1.02 6.76 2.15
N TYR A 481 -1.35 6.29 0.97
CA TYR A 481 -1.60 4.86 0.70
C TYR A 481 -0.29 4.07 0.76
N ALA A 482 -0.32 2.86 1.29
CA ALA A 482 0.84 1.98 1.38
C ALA A 482 0.49 0.51 1.05
N PRO A 483 1.42 -0.22 0.34
CA PRO A 483 2.60 0.26 -0.35
C PRO A 483 2.31 0.89 -1.72
N LEU A 484 3.25 1.71 -2.19
CA LEU A 484 3.09 2.47 -3.42
C LEU A 484 3.29 1.64 -4.70
N PHE A 485 4.37 0.85 -4.76
CA PHE A 485 4.82 0.15 -5.94
C PHE A 485 5.05 -1.35 -5.73
N ALA A 486 4.73 -2.15 -6.75
CA ALA A 486 5.18 -3.54 -6.81
C ALA A 486 5.56 -3.98 -8.21
N ASN A 487 6.75 -4.56 -8.35
CA ASN A 487 7.07 -5.38 -9.51
C ASN A 487 6.28 -6.69 -9.44
N VAL A 488 5.45 -6.98 -10.45
CA VAL A 488 4.56 -8.16 -10.44
C VAL A 488 5.31 -9.50 -10.35
N ASN A 489 6.61 -9.49 -10.65
CA ASN A 489 7.46 -10.67 -10.56
C ASN A 489 8.03 -10.91 -9.16
N TYR A 490 7.91 -9.93 -8.25
CA TYR A 490 8.41 -10.03 -6.89
C TYR A 490 7.51 -9.26 -5.92
N LYS A 491 6.58 -9.97 -5.26
CA LYS A 491 5.64 -9.38 -4.31
C LYS A 491 5.79 -10.03 -2.94
N ARG A 492 6.10 -9.22 -1.95
CA ARG A 492 6.14 -9.60 -0.53
C ARG A 492 4.97 -9.03 0.25
N TRP A 493 4.26 -8.07 -0.35
CA TRP A 493 3.07 -7.43 0.18
C TRP A 493 2.02 -7.27 -0.92
N ASN A 494 0.74 -7.32 -0.56
CA ASN A 494 -0.40 -7.14 -1.45
C ASN A 494 -1.60 -6.57 -0.65
N PRO A 495 -2.38 -5.61 -1.20
CA PRO A 495 -2.23 -5.00 -2.51
C PRO A 495 -1.20 -3.87 -2.55
N ASP A 496 -0.90 -3.36 -3.75
CA ASP A 496 -0.03 -2.21 -3.99
C ASP A 496 -0.71 -1.24 -4.94
N LEU A 497 -0.47 0.05 -4.79
CA LEU A 497 -1.18 1.09 -5.54
C LEU A 497 -0.89 1.03 -7.04
N ILE A 498 0.39 0.88 -7.42
CA ILE A 498 0.88 0.82 -8.79
C ILE A 498 1.66 -0.49 -8.97
N ASN A 499 1.25 -1.29 -9.94
CA ASN A 499 1.90 -2.54 -10.27
C ASN A 499 2.57 -2.44 -11.64
N PHE A 500 3.76 -3.04 -11.79
CA PHE A 500 4.54 -2.92 -13.02
C PHE A 500 5.39 -4.17 -13.31
N ASP A 501 5.83 -4.30 -14.57
CA ASP A 501 6.94 -5.15 -15.01
C ASP A 501 8.08 -4.29 -15.59
N SER A 502 9.05 -4.89 -16.27
CA SER A 502 10.16 -4.16 -16.89
C SER A 502 9.72 -3.21 -18.04
N SER A 503 8.49 -3.28 -18.52
CA SER A 503 8.02 -2.62 -19.73
C SER A 503 6.68 -1.91 -19.62
N ARG A 504 5.84 -2.26 -18.64
CA ARG A 504 4.46 -1.81 -18.49
C ARG A 504 4.14 -1.51 -17.03
N ALA A 505 3.13 -0.67 -16.80
CA ALA A 505 2.60 -0.37 -15.48
C ALA A 505 1.08 -0.20 -15.53
N TYR A 506 0.42 -0.40 -14.39
CA TYR A 506 -0.98 -0.06 -14.21
C TYR A 506 -1.26 0.41 -12.78
N GLY A 507 -2.24 1.32 -12.63
CA GLY A 507 -2.81 1.68 -11.35
C GLY A 507 -3.98 0.77 -10.99
N THR A 508 -4.08 0.38 -9.73
CA THR A 508 -5.28 -0.30 -9.21
C THR A 508 -6.46 0.68 -9.16
N PRO A 509 -7.70 0.23 -8.94
CA PRO A 509 -8.82 1.12 -8.63
C PRO A 509 -8.51 2.11 -7.50
N SER A 510 -7.75 1.70 -6.47
CA SER A 510 -7.27 2.57 -5.39
C SER A 510 -6.38 3.71 -5.89
N TYR A 511 -5.53 3.47 -6.90
CA TYR A 511 -4.73 4.53 -7.54
C TYR A 511 -5.64 5.65 -8.10
N TYR A 512 -6.70 5.26 -8.77
CA TYR A 512 -7.63 6.25 -9.35
C TYR A 512 -8.43 6.97 -8.27
N VAL A 513 -8.78 6.30 -7.17
CA VAL A 513 -9.41 6.95 -6.00
C VAL A 513 -8.48 8.01 -5.41
N GLN A 514 -7.21 7.65 -5.12
CA GLN A 514 -6.22 8.60 -4.60
C GLN A 514 -6.08 9.82 -5.53
N LYS A 515 -5.96 9.57 -6.83
CA LYS A 515 -5.86 10.61 -7.86
C LYS A 515 -7.09 11.50 -7.91
N MET A 516 -8.31 10.91 -7.96
CA MET A 516 -9.56 11.66 -7.99
C MET A 516 -9.71 12.58 -6.76
N PHE A 517 -9.33 12.09 -5.58
CA PHE A 517 -9.42 12.88 -4.36
C PHE A 517 -8.38 14.01 -4.33
N ALA A 518 -7.14 13.74 -4.72
CA ALA A 518 -6.06 14.72 -4.73
C ALA A 518 -6.29 15.85 -5.76
N GLU A 519 -6.62 15.49 -7.01
CA GLU A 519 -6.92 16.47 -8.08
C GLU A 519 -8.16 17.32 -7.79
N ASN A 520 -9.06 16.82 -6.96
CA ASN A 520 -10.30 17.48 -6.58
C ASN A 520 -10.32 17.89 -5.09
N ARG A 521 -9.16 18.17 -4.51
CA ARG A 521 -9.07 18.74 -3.17
C ARG A 521 -9.69 20.15 -3.15
N GLY A 522 -10.64 20.38 -2.24
CA GLY A 522 -11.14 21.72 -1.96
C GLY A 522 -10.13 22.53 -1.11
N ASP A 523 -10.31 23.84 -0.99
CA ASP A 523 -9.54 24.69 -0.08
C ASP A 523 -10.19 24.77 1.30
N VAL A 524 -11.53 24.63 1.34
CA VAL A 524 -12.32 24.59 2.58
C VAL A 524 -13.39 23.51 2.48
N VAL A 525 -13.68 22.85 3.58
CA VAL A 525 -14.76 21.87 3.71
C VAL A 525 -16.10 22.62 3.77
N LEU A 526 -17.12 22.08 3.12
CA LEU A 526 -18.50 22.54 3.24
C LEU A 526 -19.33 21.50 3.99
N PRO A 527 -20.17 21.91 4.97
CA PRO A 527 -21.06 20.95 5.62
C PRO A 527 -22.02 20.34 4.60
N ALA A 528 -22.05 19.00 4.59
CA ALA A 528 -22.89 18.20 3.71
C ALA A 528 -23.76 17.26 4.56
N ILE A 529 -25.08 17.36 4.39
CA ILE A 529 -26.05 16.55 5.11
C ILE A 529 -26.67 15.59 4.10
N MET A 530 -26.34 14.31 4.25
CA MET A 530 -26.88 13.22 3.42
C MET A 530 -27.98 12.50 4.21
N GLU A 531 -29.19 12.49 3.67
CA GLU A 531 -30.29 11.69 4.14
C GLU A 531 -30.50 10.54 3.16
N VAL A 532 -30.30 9.33 3.68
CA VAL A 532 -30.51 8.08 2.95
C VAL A 532 -31.56 7.31 3.71
N PRO A 533 -32.63 6.81 3.07
CA PRO A 533 -33.55 5.87 3.73
C PRO A 533 -32.74 4.74 4.35
N PRO A 534 -33.10 4.25 5.54
CA PRO A 534 -32.46 3.08 6.11
C PRO A 534 -32.52 1.97 5.06
N MET A 535 -31.38 1.32 4.80
CA MET A 535 -31.38 0.13 3.94
C MET A 535 -32.41 -0.85 4.48
N PRO A 536 -33.15 -1.54 3.61
CA PRO A 536 -33.96 -2.66 4.06
C PRO A 536 -33.11 -3.54 4.98
N GLU A 537 -33.68 -4.10 6.04
CA GLU A 537 -32.99 -4.88 7.09
C GLU A 537 -32.32 -6.16 6.52
N GLU A 538 -31.51 -6.03 5.48
CA GLU A 538 -30.83 -7.15 4.82
C GLU A 538 -29.72 -7.74 5.68
N ALA A 539 -29.16 -6.97 6.63
CA ALA A 539 -28.05 -7.43 7.46
C ALA A 539 -28.46 -8.40 8.59
N ASN A 540 -29.74 -8.44 8.98
CA ASN A 540 -30.18 -9.16 10.17
C ASN A 540 -30.65 -10.57 9.82
N HIS A 541 -29.80 -11.35 9.19
CA HIS A 541 -30.06 -12.75 8.84
C HIS A 541 -28.78 -13.58 8.94
N GLY A 542 -28.92 -14.87 9.01
CA GLY A 542 -27.81 -15.80 8.98
C GLY A 542 -28.03 -17.02 9.86
N GLY A 543 -27.20 -18.03 9.64
CA GLY A 543 -27.12 -19.25 10.42
C GLY A 543 -26.51 -19.02 11.82
N ILE A 544 -26.06 -20.10 12.41
CA ILE A 544 -25.50 -20.15 13.76
C ILE A 544 -24.09 -20.74 13.75
N GLY A 545 -23.39 -20.62 14.89
CA GLY A 545 -22.12 -21.28 15.09
C GLY A 545 -21.73 -21.41 16.55
N LEU A 546 -20.69 -22.18 16.79
CA LEU A 546 -20.06 -22.40 18.08
C LEU A 546 -18.56 -22.15 17.93
N GLY A 547 -17.92 -21.67 18.99
CA GLY A 547 -16.47 -21.41 18.88
C GLY A 547 -15.78 -21.26 20.22
N THR A 548 -14.44 -21.20 20.13
CA THR A 548 -13.58 -20.95 21.28
C THR A 548 -12.40 -20.06 20.89
N TRP A 549 -11.90 -19.33 21.89
CA TRP A 549 -10.68 -18.55 21.79
C TRP A 549 -9.74 -19.00 22.90
N ASP A 550 -8.65 -19.63 22.55
CA ASP A 550 -7.67 -20.24 23.49
C ASP A 550 -8.34 -21.02 24.65
N THR A 551 -9.38 -21.80 24.31
CA THR A 551 -10.25 -22.47 25.26
C THR A 551 -10.75 -23.79 24.69
N GLN A 552 -11.06 -24.74 25.58
CA GLN A 552 -11.78 -25.97 25.31
C GLN A 552 -13.19 -25.88 25.87
N ALA A 553 -14.18 -26.26 25.09
CA ALA A 553 -15.57 -26.14 25.48
C ALA A 553 -16.46 -27.28 24.95
N GLU A 554 -17.61 -27.43 25.56
CA GLU A 554 -18.69 -28.32 25.16
C GLU A 554 -20.00 -27.59 25.00
N TYR A 555 -20.82 -28.10 24.05
CA TYR A 555 -22.12 -27.53 23.70
C TYR A 555 -23.14 -28.65 23.53
N LYS A 556 -24.38 -28.44 24.00
CA LYS A 556 -25.49 -29.36 23.82
C LYS A 556 -26.84 -28.65 23.85
N ASP A 557 -27.91 -29.40 23.59
CA ASP A 557 -29.27 -28.88 23.57
C ASP A 557 -29.46 -27.69 22.63
N ILE A 558 -28.79 -27.74 21.44
CA ILE A 558 -28.71 -26.64 20.48
C ILE A 558 -29.98 -26.63 19.64
N GLU A 559 -30.75 -25.57 19.73
CA GLU A 559 -32.03 -25.42 19.04
C GLU A 559 -32.21 -24.00 18.51
N VAL A 560 -32.71 -23.87 17.27
CA VAL A 560 -33.18 -22.61 16.69
C VAL A 560 -34.70 -22.69 16.54
N THR A 561 -35.38 -21.65 17.02
CA THR A 561 -36.85 -21.51 16.88
C THR A 561 -37.22 -20.24 16.13
N GLN A 562 -38.16 -20.30 15.19
CA GLN A 562 -38.76 -19.18 14.47
C GLN A 562 -40.28 -19.24 14.61
N GLY A 563 -40.87 -18.50 15.55
CA GLY A 563 -42.26 -18.67 15.95
C GLY A 563 -42.51 -20.10 16.42
N ASP A 564 -43.47 -20.77 15.81
CA ASP A 564 -43.82 -22.17 16.16
C ASP A 564 -42.92 -23.20 15.42
N LYS A 565 -42.01 -22.79 14.58
CA LYS A 565 -41.14 -23.68 13.83
C LYS A 565 -39.81 -23.90 14.53
N LYS A 566 -39.24 -25.11 14.36
CA LYS A 566 -37.87 -25.46 14.80
C LYS A 566 -37.03 -25.83 13.57
N PRO A 567 -36.48 -24.83 12.85
CA PRO A 567 -35.71 -25.09 11.64
C PRO A 567 -34.39 -25.82 11.92
N PHE A 568 -33.90 -25.81 13.15
CA PHE A 568 -32.69 -26.52 13.54
C PHE A 568 -32.78 -27.06 14.96
N THR A 569 -32.49 -28.34 15.09
CA THR A 569 -32.26 -28.99 16.40
C THR A 569 -31.10 -29.97 16.20
N TRP A 570 -30.02 -29.75 16.96
CA TRP A 570 -28.86 -30.63 16.87
C TRP A 570 -29.10 -31.91 17.64
N ASP A 571 -28.83 -33.06 17.00
CA ASP A 571 -28.85 -34.39 17.60
C ASP A 571 -27.43 -34.93 17.74
N ALA A 572 -27.03 -35.33 18.93
CA ALA A 572 -25.73 -35.90 19.21
C ALA A 572 -25.39 -37.14 18.35
N ALA A 573 -26.42 -37.93 17.96
CA ALA A 573 -26.26 -39.08 17.07
C ALA A 573 -25.86 -38.68 15.64
N ALA A 574 -26.16 -37.45 15.20
CA ALA A 574 -25.76 -36.93 13.89
C ALA A 574 -24.30 -36.50 13.87
N GLY A 575 -23.62 -36.42 15.01
CA GLY A 575 -22.22 -36.01 15.09
C GLY A 575 -22.01 -34.60 14.57
N MET A 576 -21.00 -34.43 13.72
CA MET A 576 -20.64 -33.17 13.03
C MET A 576 -21.35 -32.97 11.68
N LYS A 577 -22.31 -33.83 11.34
CA LYS A 577 -23.04 -33.71 10.07
C LYS A 577 -23.79 -32.35 10.04
N GLY A 578 -23.61 -31.59 8.98
CA GLY A 578 -24.22 -30.27 8.79
C GLY A 578 -23.45 -29.11 9.46
N TRP A 579 -22.31 -29.39 10.09
CA TRP A 579 -21.39 -28.37 10.59
C TRP A 579 -20.20 -28.20 9.65
N ARG A 580 -19.84 -26.97 9.36
CA ARG A 580 -18.63 -26.58 8.64
C ARG A 580 -17.60 -26.08 9.64
N VAL A 581 -16.43 -26.71 9.70
CA VAL A 581 -15.41 -26.52 10.75
C VAL A 581 -14.28 -25.63 10.25
N PHE A 582 -13.92 -24.65 11.07
CA PHE A 582 -12.77 -23.76 10.90
C PHE A 582 -11.78 -23.95 12.04
N GLY A 583 -10.81 -24.80 11.81
CA GLY A 583 -9.79 -25.12 12.79
C GLY A 583 -10.32 -25.83 14.05
N GLY A 584 -9.41 -26.17 14.96
CA GLY A 584 -9.76 -26.91 16.19
C GLY A 584 -9.92 -28.42 16.01
N THR A 585 -10.22 -29.11 17.10
CA THR A 585 -10.53 -30.55 17.15
C THR A 585 -11.95 -30.72 17.67
N TRP A 586 -12.87 -31.00 16.76
CA TRP A 586 -14.30 -31.13 17.05
C TRP A 586 -14.76 -32.57 17.02
N GLY A 587 -15.64 -32.92 17.91
CA GLY A 587 -16.24 -34.26 17.97
C GLY A 587 -17.41 -34.30 18.96
N VAL A 588 -18.06 -35.45 19.08
CA VAL A 588 -19.13 -35.68 20.05
C VAL A 588 -18.62 -36.59 21.17
N LYS A 589 -18.85 -36.17 22.41
CA LYS A 589 -18.59 -36.98 23.59
C LYS A 589 -19.68 -36.77 24.64
N ASP A 590 -20.18 -37.86 25.22
CA ASP A 590 -21.20 -37.87 26.29
C ASP A 590 -22.45 -37.00 25.94
N GLY A 591 -22.90 -37.09 24.68
CA GLY A 591 -24.04 -36.34 24.19
C GLY A 591 -23.83 -34.83 23.98
N ALA A 592 -22.58 -34.35 24.03
CA ALA A 592 -22.23 -32.96 23.77
C ALA A 592 -21.23 -32.82 22.62
N LEU A 593 -21.36 -31.75 21.85
CA LEU A 593 -20.41 -31.33 20.85
C LEU A 593 -19.21 -30.71 21.58
N ARG A 594 -18.00 -31.19 21.32
CA ARG A 594 -16.81 -30.80 22.05
C ARG A 594 -15.73 -30.24 21.10
N GLN A 595 -15.13 -29.10 21.49
CA GLN A 595 -13.91 -28.53 20.90
C GLN A 595 -12.77 -28.65 21.91
N THR A 596 -11.65 -29.30 21.52
CA THR A 596 -10.49 -29.53 22.37
C THR A 596 -9.15 -29.09 21.76
N GLY A 597 -9.13 -28.66 20.49
CA GLY A 597 -7.94 -28.17 19.82
C GLY A 597 -7.47 -26.81 20.38
N PRO A 598 -6.16 -26.59 20.48
CA PRO A 598 -5.62 -25.31 20.94
C PRO A 598 -5.79 -24.20 19.91
N GLY A 599 -5.59 -22.95 20.36
CA GLY A 599 -5.50 -21.72 19.55
C GLY A 599 -6.81 -20.96 19.44
N ASN A 600 -6.67 -19.83 18.76
CA ASN A 600 -7.72 -18.81 18.65
C ASN A 600 -8.66 -19.10 17.46
N ASP A 601 -9.85 -18.52 17.49
CA ASP A 601 -10.82 -18.52 16.39
C ASP A 601 -11.15 -19.93 15.87
N ARG A 602 -11.46 -20.87 16.79
CA ARG A 602 -11.90 -22.22 16.46
C ARG A 602 -13.41 -22.25 16.35
N ARG A 603 -13.94 -22.43 15.13
CA ARG A 603 -15.38 -22.28 14.85
C ARG A 603 -15.96 -23.52 14.17
N ALA A 604 -17.23 -23.80 14.47
CA ALA A 604 -18.07 -24.70 13.70
C ALA A 604 -19.36 -23.96 13.37
N LEU A 605 -19.72 -23.87 12.09
CA LEU A 605 -20.86 -23.11 11.58
C LEU A 605 -21.93 -24.04 11.03
N ALA A 606 -23.20 -23.71 11.25
CA ALA A 606 -24.35 -24.49 10.78
C ALA A 606 -25.55 -23.59 10.49
N GLY A 607 -26.58 -24.16 9.90
CA GLY A 607 -27.85 -23.49 9.63
C GLY A 607 -27.92 -22.84 8.25
N ASP A 608 -29.03 -22.15 8.00
CA ASP A 608 -29.28 -21.47 6.74
C ASP A 608 -28.95 -19.98 6.85
N PRO A 609 -28.08 -19.44 5.99
CA PRO A 609 -27.77 -18.01 5.98
C PRO A 609 -28.98 -17.10 5.72
N ALA A 610 -30.12 -17.64 5.30
CA ALA A 610 -31.36 -16.89 5.10
C ALA A 610 -32.25 -16.76 6.36
N TRP A 611 -31.89 -17.39 7.47
CA TRP A 611 -32.72 -17.31 8.70
C TRP A 611 -32.81 -15.88 9.23
N ARG A 612 -34.03 -15.47 9.60
CA ARG A 612 -34.33 -14.15 10.18
C ARG A 612 -35.22 -14.34 11.40
N ASP A 613 -35.18 -13.40 12.34
CA ASP A 613 -36.08 -13.33 13.51
C ASP A 613 -36.21 -14.70 14.22
N TYR A 614 -35.10 -15.16 14.80
CA TYR A 614 -35.06 -16.44 15.46
C TYR A 614 -34.53 -16.34 16.88
N THR A 615 -34.81 -17.38 17.67
CA THR A 615 -34.22 -17.57 19.00
C THR A 615 -33.28 -18.79 18.92
N LEU A 616 -32.02 -18.61 19.32
CA LEU A 616 -31.06 -19.68 19.51
C LEU A 616 -30.97 -20.01 21.01
N THR A 617 -31.17 -21.27 21.36
CA THR A 617 -30.96 -21.78 22.72
C THR A 617 -29.96 -22.90 22.72
N LEU A 618 -29.09 -22.94 23.73
CA LEU A 618 -28.13 -24.02 23.92
C LEU A 618 -27.60 -24.04 25.36
N LYS A 619 -26.89 -25.12 25.70
CA LYS A 619 -26.05 -25.16 26.88
C LYS A 619 -24.58 -25.21 26.47
N ALA A 620 -23.73 -24.46 27.19
CA ALA A 620 -22.29 -24.45 26.99
C ALA A 620 -21.55 -24.67 28.32
N ARG A 621 -20.36 -25.30 28.23
CA ARG A 621 -19.50 -25.56 29.37
C ARG A 621 -18.03 -25.37 28.98
N LYS A 622 -17.28 -24.58 29.75
CA LYS A 622 -15.83 -24.49 29.66
C LYS A 622 -15.17 -25.73 30.22
N LEU A 623 -14.25 -26.33 29.51
CA LEU A 623 -13.45 -27.48 29.99
C LEU A 623 -12.07 -27.06 30.50
N GLY A 624 -11.50 -26.01 29.94
CA GLY A 624 -10.15 -25.47 30.25
C GLY A 624 -9.76 -24.36 29.29
N GLY A 625 -8.63 -23.70 29.54
CA GLY A 625 -8.12 -22.64 28.72
C GLY A 625 -8.32 -21.23 29.34
N ALA A 626 -7.85 -20.20 28.66
CA ALA A 626 -7.79 -18.85 29.19
C ALA A 626 -9.15 -18.15 29.23
N GLU A 627 -10.00 -18.35 28.21
CA GLU A 627 -11.26 -17.65 28.04
C GLU A 627 -12.48 -18.57 28.28
N GLY A 628 -13.66 -18.06 27.98
CA GLY A 628 -14.91 -18.82 28.06
C GLY A 628 -15.25 -19.48 26.71
N PHE A 629 -16.43 -19.20 26.17
CA PHE A 629 -16.87 -19.81 24.90
C PHE A 629 -17.58 -18.80 24.00
N LEU A 630 -17.64 -19.10 22.71
CA LEU A 630 -18.22 -18.25 21.67
C LEU A 630 -19.49 -18.91 21.12
N VAL A 631 -20.55 -18.13 20.94
CA VAL A 631 -21.78 -18.53 20.27
C VAL A 631 -22.06 -17.60 19.12
N LEU A 632 -22.03 -18.13 17.89
CA LEU A 632 -22.22 -17.32 16.69
C LEU A 632 -23.70 -17.33 16.27
N PHE A 633 -24.11 -16.21 15.69
CA PHE A 633 -25.45 -16.00 15.12
C PHE A 633 -25.37 -14.98 13.99
N HIS A 634 -26.43 -14.84 13.18
CA HIS A 634 -26.39 -14.07 11.93
C HIS A 634 -25.14 -14.40 11.07
N VAL A 635 -24.83 -15.69 10.97
CA VAL A 635 -23.72 -16.17 10.13
C VAL A 635 -24.17 -16.15 8.69
N GLN A 636 -23.70 -15.18 7.92
CA GLN A 636 -23.98 -15.04 6.49
C GLN A 636 -22.98 -15.84 5.66
N ASP A 637 -21.70 -15.73 5.99
CA ASP A 637 -20.59 -16.44 5.41
C ASP A 637 -19.41 -16.54 6.41
N ASP A 638 -18.21 -16.87 5.93
CA ASP A 638 -17.01 -17.08 6.74
C ASP A 638 -16.45 -15.80 7.36
N ASN A 639 -16.78 -14.65 6.78
CA ASN A 639 -16.25 -13.33 7.12
C ASN A 639 -17.34 -12.37 7.65
N ASN A 640 -18.63 -12.79 7.62
CA ASN A 640 -19.75 -11.95 8.00
C ASN A 640 -20.65 -12.67 9.00
N TRP A 641 -20.50 -12.36 10.29
CA TRP A 641 -21.20 -12.99 11.40
C TRP A 641 -21.16 -12.13 12.67
N LEU A 642 -21.99 -12.49 13.63
CA LEU A 642 -21.91 -12.02 15.01
C LEU A 642 -21.54 -13.19 15.92
N TRP A 643 -20.82 -12.94 17.01
CA TRP A 643 -20.73 -13.87 18.12
C TRP A 643 -20.98 -13.19 19.47
N TRP A 644 -21.50 -13.95 20.37
CA TRP A 644 -21.49 -13.62 21.78
C TRP A 644 -20.28 -14.27 22.44
N ASN A 645 -19.32 -13.45 22.84
CA ASN A 645 -18.13 -13.88 23.57
C ASN A 645 -18.47 -13.88 25.06
N VAL A 646 -18.64 -15.06 25.65
CA VAL A 646 -19.05 -15.26 27.06
C VAL A 646 -17.82 -15.65 27.87
N GLY A 647 -17.29 -14.72 28.69
CA GLY A 647 -16.02 -14.89 29.40
C GLY A 647 -14.81 -14.67 28.51
N GLY A 648 -14.84 -13.66 27.67
CA GLY A 648 -13.71 -13.24 26.87
C GLY A 648 -12.66 -12.45 27.65
N TRP A 649 -11.59 -12.06 26.98
CA TRP A 649 -10.46 -11.26 27.52
C TRP A 649 -9.94 -11.82 28.84
N GLY A 650 -9.45 -13.04 28.78
CA GLY A 650 -8.94 -13.73 29.97
C GLY A 650 -10.03 -14.10 30.97
N ASN A 651 -11.23 -14.38 30.51
CA ASN A 651 -12.40 -14.76 31.31
C ASN A 651 -12.86 -13.64 32.27
N SER A 652 -12.86 -12.39 31.80
CA SER A 652 -13.15 -11.21 32.62
C SER A 652 -14.43 -10.47 32.22
N GLN A 653 -14.96 -10.68 31.00
CA GLN A 653 -16.11 -9.95 30.50
C GLN A 653 -16.89 -10.72 29.42
N HIS A 654 -18.12 -10.29 29.20
CA HIS A 654 -19.00 -10.74 28.12
C HIS A 654 -19.16 -9.62 27.12
N ALA A 655 -19.11 -9.90 25.81
CA ALA A 655 -19.34 -8.93 24.76
C ALA A 655 -19.98 -9.56 23.52
N ILE A 656 -20.73 -8.76 22.77
CA ILE A 656 -21.10 -9.11 21.42
C ILE A 656 -20.07 -8.48 20.49
N GLU A 657 -19.46 -9.30 19.65
CA GLU A 657 -18.55 -8.83 18.62
C GLU A 657 -19.13 -9.15 17.25
N GLN A 658 -18.92 -8.25 16.33
CA GLN A 658 -19.28 -8.44 14.92
C GLN A 658 -18.02 -8.70 14.09
N CYS A 659 -18.14 -9.54 13.10
CA CYS A 659 -17.21 -9.66 12.00
C CYS A 659 -17.92 -9.20 10.74
N ALA A 660 -17.38 -8.16 10.11
CA ALA A 660 -17.88 -7.64 8.85
C ALA A 660 -16.71 -7.62 7.86
N ASP A 661 -16.85 -8.37 6.77
CA ASP A 661 -15.79 -8.57 5.78
C ASP A 661 -14.43 -8.98 6.40
N GLY A 662 -14.47 -9.82 7.46
CA GLY A 662 -13.30 -10.30 8.18
C GLY A 662 -12.80 -9.38 9.31
N GLY A 663 -13.19 -8.12 9.34
CA GLY A 663 -12.84 -7.16 10.40
C GLY A 663 -13.70 -7.35 11.64
N LYS A 664 -13.10 -7.48 12.83
CA LYS A 664 -13.79 -7.67 14.11
C LYS A 664 -13.90 -6.35 14.88
N SER A 665 -15.08 -6.12 15.48
CA SER A 665 -15.32 -5.00 16.39
C SER A 665 -16.38 -5.34 17.40
N THR A 666 -16.36 -4.70 18.58
CA THR A 666 -17.36 -4.90 19.60
C THR A 666 -18.66 -4.15 19.28
N LEU A 667 -19.80 -4.83 19.37
CA LEU A 667 -21.12 -4.26 19.20
C LEU A 667 -21.73 -3.93 20.58
N GLY A 668 -21.92 -2.66 20.85
CA GLY A 668 -22.41 -2.20 22.16
C GLY A 668 -21.32 -2.19 23.24
N ARG A 669 -21.72 -2.32 24.49
CA ARG A 669 -20.79 -2.30 25.65
C ARG A 669 -20.50 -3.71 26.14
N SER A 670 -19.23 -3.95 26.49
CA SER A 670 -18.85 -5.14 27.26
C SER A 670 -19.43 -5.08 28.68
N VAL A 671 -19.73 -6.22 29.21
CA VAL A 671 -20.26 -6.41 30.57
C VAL A 671 -19.32 -7.29 31.37
N GLY A 672 -18.85 -6.84 32.53
CA GLY A 672 -17.96 -7.62 33.41
C GLY A 672 -18.63 -8.94 33.82
N GLY A 673 -17.90 -10.05 33.70
CA GLY A 673 -18.35 -11.38 34.04
C GLY A 673 -17.40 -12.48 33.63
N SER A 674 -17.51 -13.63 34.26
CA SER A 674 -16.68 -14.82 34.00
C SER A 674 -17.52 -16.10 33.95
N VAL A 675 -16.93 -17.17 33.42
CA VAL A 675 -17.53 -18.51 33.45
C VAL A 675 -16.62 -19.49 34.19
N GLU A 676 -17.24 -20.35 35.01
CA GLU A 676 -16.57 -21.37 35.80
C GLU A 676 -16.26 -22.60 34.95
N THR A 677 -15.07 -23.15 35.10
CA THR A 677 -14.68 -24.41 34.46
C THR A 677 -15.53 -25.56 34.99
N GLY A 678 -16.06 -26.38 34.11
CA GLY A 678 -16.85 -27.54 34.43
C GLY A 678 -18.36 -27.31 34.67
N ARG A 679 -18.79 -26.04 34.79
CA ARG A 679 -20.19 -25.67 34.95
C ARG A 679 -20.89 -25.56 33.61
N TRP A 680 -22.15 -26.10 33.54
CA TRP A 680 -23.03 -25.84 32.40
C TRP A 680 -23.82 -24.56 32.61
N TYR A 681 -23.83 -23.73 31.55
CA TYR A 681 -24.58 -22.47 31.46
C TYR A 681 -25.69 -22.64 30.41
N GLU A 682 -26.83 -22.05 30.65
CA GLU A 682 -27.94 -21.95 29.70
C GLU A 682 -27.82 -20.62 28.95
N LEU A 683 -27.77 -20.70 27.63
CA LEU A 683 -27.68 -19.52 26.77
C LEU A 683 -28.93 -19.40 25.91
N ARG A 684 -29.43 -18.19 25.80
CA ARG A 684 -30.53 -17.85 24.91
C ARG A 684 -30.21 -16.52 24.20
N ILE A 685 -30.25 -16.52 22.86
CA ILE A 685 -30.06 -15.35 22.02
C ILE A 685 -31.35 -15.14 21.24
N GLU A 686 -32.01 -14.01 21.45
CA GLU A 686 -33.21 -13.61 20.76
C GLU A 686 -32.92 -12.53 19.74
N LEU A 687 -33.29 -12.79 18.48
CA LEU A 687 -33.06 -11.95 17.32
C LEU A 687 -34.41 -11.55 16.73
N LYS A 688 -34.67 -10.23 16.71
CA LYS A 688 -35.90 -9.68 16.13
C LYS A 688 -35.60 -8.35 15.41
N GLY A 689 -35.67 -8.35 14.08
CA GLY A 689 -35.17 -7.23 13.29
C GLY A 689 -33.74 -6.90 13.72
N ALA A 690 -33.45 -5.64 13.97
CA ALA A 690 -32.13 -5.21 14.46
C ALA A 690 -31.87 -5.48 15.94
N SER A 691 -32.84 -5.95 16.71
CA SER A 691 -32.71 -6.17 18.16
C SER A 691 -32.06 -7.51 18.45
N ILE A 692 -31.02 -7.49 19.28
CA ILE A 692 -30.28 -8.65 19.78
C ILE A 692 -30.36 -8.63 21.30
N ARG A 693 -30.92 -9.70 21.91
CA ARG A 693 -30.94 -9.89 23.36
C ARG A 693 -30.25 -11.18 23.72
N CYS A 694 -29.28 -11.14 24.62
CA CYS A 694 -28.51 -12.30 25.07
C CYS A 694 -28.76 -12.56 26.55
N PHE A 695 -29.11 -13.81 26.92
CA PHE A 695 -29.43 -14.24 28.27
C PHE A 695 -28.50 -15.39 28.69
N LEU A 696 -27.90 -15.27 29.86
CA LEU A 696 -27.07 -16.28 30.51
C LEU A 696 -27.79 -16.74 31.81
N ASP A 697 -28.08 -18.04 31.93
CA ASP A 697 -28.84 -18.63 33.04
C ASP A 697 -30.12 -17.83 33.33
N GLY A 698 -30.85 -17.44 32.29
CA GLY A 698 -32.10 -16.69 32.37
C GLY A 698 -31.95 -15.19 32.62
N LYS A 699 -30.78 -14.70 33.00
CA LYS A 699 -30.50 -13.28 33.21
C LYS A 699 -30.10 -12.60 31.90
N GLN A 700 -30.75 -11.50 31.54
CA GLN A 700 -30.38 -10.68 30.41
C GLN A 700 -29.01 -9.99 30.65
N ILE A 701 -28.04 -10.28 29.80
CA ILE A 701 -26.68 -9.71 29.86
C ILE A 701 -26.54 -8.54 28.85
N HIS A 702 -27.00 -8.75 27.61
CA HIS A 702 -26.95 -7.74 26.57
C HIS A 702 -28.30 -7.47 25.95
N GLU A 703 -28.54 -6.22 25.62
CA GLU A 703 -29.55 -5.77 24.68
C GLU A 703 -28.93 -4.71 23.81
N VAL A 704 -28.73 -5.03 22.52
CA VAL A 704 -28.11 -4.18 21.55
C VAL A 704 -28.90 -4.16 20.25
N ARG A 705 -28.64 -3.16 19.42
CA ARG A 705 -29.13 -3.13 18.05
C ARG A 705 -28.00 -3.47 17.11
N ASP A 706 -28.24 -4.39 16.19
CA ASP A 706 -27.34 -4.66 15.08
C ASP A 706 -27.32 -3.43 14.15
N SER A 707 -26.28 -2.65 14.26
CA SER A 707 -26.08 -1.41 13.48
C SER A 707 -25.23 -1.65 12.23
N ARG A 708 -25.03 -2.90 11.81
CA ARG A 708 -24.27 -3.24 10.59
C ARG A 708 -24.90 -2.73 9.30
N ALA A 709 -26.00 -1.99 9.35
CA ALA A 709 -26.44 -1.18 8.23
C ALA A 709 -25.35 -0.16 7.90
N LEU A 710 -24.38 -0.56 7.09
CA LEU A 710 -23.39 0.34 6.50
C LEU A 710 -24.15 1.49 5.86
N ARG A 711 -23.73 2.71 6.12
CA ARG A 711 -24.25 3.84 5.35
C ARG A 711 -23.91 3.58 3.90
N PRO A 712 -24.89 3.49 2.99
CA PRO A 712 -24.59 3.15 1.60
C PRO A 712 -23.84 4.27 0.87
N LEU A 713 -24.03 5.53 1.31
CA LEU A 713 -23.42 6.70 0.73
C LEU A 713 -22.55 7.44 1.74
N HIS A 714 -21.30 7.71 1.35
CA HIS A 714 -20.35 8.54 2.10
C HIS A 714 -20.05 9.79 1.29
N VAL A 715 -20.03 10.96 1.93
CA VAL A 715 -19.87 12.22 1.22
C VAL A 715 -18.90 13.16 1.93
N VAL A 716 -18.21 13.95 1.14
CA VAL A 716 -17.53 15.16 1.56
C VAL A 716 -17.69 16.22 0.48
N ALA A 717 -17.97 17.46 0.90
CA ALA A 717 -18.05 18.60 0.01
C ALA A 717 -16.99 19.63 0.37
N GLY A 718 -16.45 20.30 -0.63
CA GLY A 718 -15.48 21.37 -0.46
C GLY A 718 -15.69 22.48 -1.49
N ARG A 719 -15.01 23.61 -1.27
CA ARG A 719 -14.98 24.71 -2.23
C ARG A 719 -13.54 25.01 -2.61
N SER A 720 -13.31 25.21 -3.91
CA SER A 720 -12.09 25.80 -4.41
C SER A 720 -12.19 27.32 -4.34
N GLU A 721 -11.34 27.96 -3.55
CA GLU A 721 -11.30 29.43 -3.46
C GLU A 721 -10.83 30.06 -4.77
N ARG A 722 -9.98 29.35 -5.52
CA ARG A 722 -9.43 29.83 -6.79
C ARG A 722 -10.46 29.89 -7.91
N SER A 723 -11.26 28.83 -8.08
CA SER A 723 -12.23 28.70 -9.19
C SER A 723 -13.65 29.04 -8.75
N GLY A 724 -13.95 29.05 -7.44
CA GLY A 724 -15.30 29.15 -6.90
C GLY A 724 -16.11 27.86 -7.01
N ASP A 725 -15.51 26.78 -7.53
CA ASP A 725 -16.21 25.50 -7.70
C ASP A 725 -16.58 24.89 -6.35
N ILE A 726 -17.80 24.38 -6.27
CA ILE A 726 -18.17 23.39 -5.26
C ILE A 726 -17.79 22.01 -5.80
N ILE A 727 -17.05 21.27 -4.98
CA ILE A 727 -16.56 19.93 -5.28
C ILE A 727 -17.25 18.99 -4.31
N LEU A 728 -17.99 18.03 -4.84
CA LEU A 728 -18.67 17.00 -4.07
C LEU A 728 -18.08 15.64 -4.41
N LYS A 729 -17.62 14.90 -3.40
CA LYS A 729 -17.16 13.51 -3.52
C LYS A 729 -18.17 12.62 -2.85
N THR A 730 -18.74 11.69 -3.58
CA THR A 730 -19.72 10.72 -3.09
C THR A 730 -19.22 9.31 -3.37
N VAL A 731 -19.22 8.46 -2.36
CA VAL A 731 -18.87 7.05 -2.45
C VAL A 731 -20.11 6.22 -2.20
N ASN A 732 -20.55 5.47 -3.19
CA ASN A 732 -21.63 4.51 -3.08
C ASN A 732 -21.04 3.11 -2.90
N VAL A 733 -21.05 2.59 -1.68
CA VAL A 733 -20.52 1.26 -1.34
C VAL A 733 -21.54 0.14 -1.52
N SER A 734 -22.79 0.49 -1.87
CA SER A 734 -23.89 -0.47 -2.00
C SER A 734 -24.03 -1.02 -3.43
N ASN A 735 -24.87 -2.03 -3.57
CA ASN A 735 -25.27 -2.63 -4.85
C ASN A 735 -26.49 -1.94 -5.50
N LEU A 736 -26.94 -0.80 -4.97
CA LEU A 736 -28.06 -0.02 -5.49
C LEU A 736 -27.57 1.29 -6.10
N ASP A 737 -28.21 1.72 -7.17
CA ASP A 737 -28.10 3.09 -7.67
C ASP A 737 -28.88 4.03 -6.75
N TYR A 738 -28.38 5.25 -6.49
CA TYR A 738 -29.07 6.23 -5.67
C TYR A 738 -29.42 7.48 -6.48
N ASP A 739 -30.70 7.67 -6.76
CA ASP A 739 -31.24 8.92 -7.29
C ASP A 739 -31.29 9.96 -6.17
N THR A 740 -30.42 10.94 -6.24
CA THR A 740 -30.19 11.89 -5.15
C THR A 740 -30.63 13.30 -5.54
N ASP A 741 -31.51 13.89 -4.75
CA ASP A 741 -31.88 15.30 -4.84
C ASP A 741 -30.79 16.14 -4.16
N ILE A 742 -29.95 16.83 -4.95
CA ILE A 742 -28.83 17.66 -4.47
C ILE A 742 -29.28 19.12 -4.39
N ARG A 743 -29.00 19.79 -3.25
CA ARG A 743 -29.32 21.22 -3.03
C ARG A 743 -28.10 21.95 -2.45
N PHE A 744 -27.83 23.13 -3.01
CA PHE A 744 -26.78 24.02 -2.52
C PHE A 744 -27.40 25.20 -1.75
N GLY A 745 -27.31 25.16 -0.40
CA GLY A 745 -27.72 26.25 0.47
C GLY A 745 -26.76 27.42 0.36
N GLY A 746 -27.31 28.66 0.34
CA GLY A 746 -26.52 29.89 0.26
C GLY A 746 -25.92 30.20 -1.11
N VAL A 747 -26.23 29.43 -2.15
CA VAL A 747 -25.82 29.67 -3.54
C VAL A 747 -26.94 30.36 -4.32
N LYS A 748 -26.63 31.47 -4.97
CA LYS A 748 -27.60 32.22 -5.79
C LYS A 748 -27.74 31.61 -7.17
N GLN A 749 -26.67 31.18 -7.78
CA GLN A 749 -26.63 30.61 -9.12
C GLN A 749 -25.56 29.52 -9.23
N VAL A 750 -25.88 28.49 -10.01
CA VAL A 750 -24.94 27.47 -10.49
C VAL A 750 -24.85 27.56 -11.99
N ARG A 751 -23.63 27.57 -12.54
CA ARG A 751 -23.42 27.65 -14.00
C ARG A 751 -23.40 26.23 -14.54
N ALA A 752 -24.33 25.91 -15.43
CA ALA A 752 -24.32 24.66 -16.20
C ALA A 752 -23.42 24.79 -17.46
N PRO A 753 -22.86 23.67 -18.00
CA PRO A 753 -22.92 22.35 -17.40
C PRO A 753 -21.94 22.18 -16.23
N GLY A 754 -22.31 21.37 -15.26
CA GLY A 754 -21.39 20.81 -14.30
C GLY A 754 -20.61 19.62 -14.89
N ARG A 755 -19.66 19.07 -14.13
CA ARG A 755 -18.86 17.90 -14.52
C ARG A 755 -18.90 16.83 -13.43
N ALA A 756 -19.07 15.57 -13.85
CA ALA A 756 -18.90 14.39 -13.02
C ALA A 756 -17.71 13.56 -13.49
N THR A 757 -16.91 13.06 -12.56
CA THR A 757 -15.92 12.01 -12.81
C THR A 757 -16.35 10.78 -12.01
N VAL A 758 -16.63 9.68 -12.69
CA VAL A 758 -17.20 8.47 -12.09
C VAL A 758 -16.25 7.29 -12.26
N LEU A 759 -15.87 6.67 -11.15
CA LEU A 759 -15.16 5.39 -11.10
C LEU A 759 -16.15 4.32 -10.67
N THR A 760 -16.41 3.35 -11.52
CA THR A 760 -17.31 2.20 -11.26
C THR A 760 -16.95 1.03 -12.16
N SER A 761 -17.50 -0.14 -11.87
CA SER A 761 -17.40 -1.35 -12.68
C SER A 761 -18.63 -2.22 -12.50
N PRO A 762 -18.96 -3.16 -13.40
CA PRO A 762 -20.08 -4.09 -13.24
C PRO A 762 -20.03 -4.91 -11.96
N GLY A 763 -18.84 -5.24 -11.46
CA GLY A 763 -18.66 -6.00 -10.23
C GLY A 763 -17.65 -5.35 -9.26
N PRO A 764 -17.91 -5.37 -7.94
CA PRO A 764 -17.00 -4.81 -6.95
C PRO A 764 -15.67 -5.57 -6.86
N ALA A 765 -15.60 -6.81 -7.33
CA ALA A 765 -14.38 -7.62 -7.40
C ALA A 765 -13.53 -7.36 -8.66
N ASP A 766 -13.93 -6.44 -9.53
CA ASP A 766 -13.16 -6.11 -10.74
C ASP A 766 -11.83 -5.46 -10.43
N GLU A 767 -10.78 -5.88 -11.14
CA GLU A 767 -9.38 -5.45 -10.98
C GLU A 767 -8.79 -4.97 -12.29
N ASN A 768 -7.79 -4.10 -12.20
CA ASN A 768 -6.89 -3.78 -13.29
C ASN A 768 -5.73 -4.77 -13.34
N THR A 769 -5.16 -4.97 -14.52
CA THR A 769 -4.01 -5.85 -14.75
C THR A 769 -3.08 -5.25 -15.80
N LEU A 770 -1.87 -5.80 -15.99
CA LEU A 770 -0.98 -5.38 -17.08
C LEU A 770 -1.61 -5.52 -18.47
N ASP A 771 -2.52 -6.49 -18.65
CA ASP A 771 -3.20 -6.72 -19.92
C ASP A 771 -4.50 -5.92 -20.06
N GLN A 772 -5.10 -5.51 -18.94
CA GLN A 772 -6.30 -4.67 -18.88
C GLN A 772 -6.12 -3.52 -17.88
N PRO A 773 -5.20 -2.58 -18.16
CA PRO A 773 -4.80 -1.55 -17.18
C PRO A 773 -5.89 -0.52 -16.87
N MET A 774 -6.93 -0.44 -17.69
CA MET A 774 -8.02 0.53 -17.62
C MET A 774 -9.40 -0.13 -17.51
N LYS A 775 -9.48 -1.40 -17.05
CA LYS A 775 -10.77 -2.08 -16.88
C LYS A 775 -11.67 -1.35 -15.86
N VAL A 776 -11.06 -0.86 -14.78
CA VAL A 776 -11.70 -0.01 -13.77
C VAL A 776 -10.96 1.32 -13.77
N ALA A 777 -11.54 2.32 -14.41
CA ALA A 777 -10.93 3.64 -14.58
C ALA A 777 -12.00 4.74 -14.55
N PRO A 778 -11.64 5.98 -14.14
CA PRO A 778 -12.57 7.09 -14.12
C PRO A 778 -13.06 7.48 -15.50
N VAL A 779 -14.35 7.82 -15.59
CA VAL A 779 -14.99 8.33 -16.81
C VAL A 779 -15.58 9.72 -16.51
N GLU A 780 -15.27 10.69 -17.36
CA GLU A 780 -15.86 12.03 -17.28
C GLU A 780 -17.23 12.09 -17.95
N GLN A 781 -18.14 12.82 -17.33
CA GLN A 781 -19.51 13.04 -17.80
C GLN A 781 -19.90 14.51 -17.59
N SER A 782 -20.71 15.03 -18.51
CA SER A 782 -21.33 16.36 -18.35
C SER A 782 -22.59 16.24 -17.52
N ILE A 783 -22.87 17.29 -16.72
CA ILE A 783 -24.13 17.46 -15.96
C ILE A 783 -24.85 18.72 -16.52
N PRO A 784 -25.61 18.57 -17.62
CA PRO A 784 -26.32 19.71 -18.25
C PRO A 784 -27.34 20.34 -17.31
N GLU A 785 -27.96 19.56 -16.43
CA GLU A 785 -28.98 19.94 -15.48
C GLU A 785 -28.45 20.57 -14.19
N ALA A 786 -27.14 20.79 -14.08
CA ALA A 786 -26.53 21.39 -12.88
C ALA A 786 -27.23 22.76 -12.58
N ALA A 787 -27.76 22.87 -11.38
CA ALA A 787 -28.49 24.01 -10.86
C ALA A 787 -28.30 24.13 -9.34
N THR A 788 -28.89 25.14 -8.70
CA THR A 788 -28.89 25.24 -7.23
C THR A 788 -29.63 24.10 -6.55
N SER A 789 -30.50 23.42 -7.30
CA SER A 789 -31.13 22.14 -6.95
C SER A 789 -31.27 21.30 -8.21
N PHE A 790 -30.78 20.09 -8.22
CA PHE A 790 -30.87 19.15 -9.35
C PHE A 790 -30.80 17.71 -8.84
N ARG A 791 -31.20 16.78 -9.70
CA ARG A 791 -31.12 15.34 -9.40
C ARG A 791 -29.91 14.72 -10.09
N HIS A 792 -29.19 13.83 -9.36
CA HIS A 792 -28.07 13.07 -9.90
C HIS A 792 -28.12 11.64 -9.37
N THR A 793 -27.86 10.67 -10.25
CA THR A 793 -27.80 9.26 -9.89
C THR A 793 -26.35 8.86 -9.56
N PHE A 794 -26.09 8.41 -8.34
CA PHE A 794 -24.83 7.80 -7.93
C PHE A 794 -24.89 6.30 -8.19
N PRO A 795 -24.14 5.78 -9.17
CA PRO A 795 -24.21 4.36 -9.53
C PRO A 795 -23.81 3.45 -8.36
N ALA A 796 -24.33 2.22 -8.33
CA ALA A 796 -23.87 1.18 -7.42
C ALA A 796 -22.35 0.96 -7.56
N HIS A 797 -21.69 0.68 -6.45
CA HIS A 797 -20.23 0.45 -6.40
C HIS A 797 -19.43 1.53 -7.13
N SER A 798 -19.60 2.80 -6.73
CA SER A 798 -18.96 3.92 -7.39
C SER A 798 -18.33 4.94 -6.47
N VAL A 799 -17.30 5.61 -7.01
CA VAL A 799 -16.80 6.90 -6.51
C VAL A 799 -17.13 7.95 -7.55
N THR A 800 -17.86 8.98 -7.15
CA THR A 800 -18.27 10.08 -8.03
C THR A 800 -17.74 11.40 -7.49
N VAL A 801 -17.03 12.16 -8.32
CA VAL A 801 -16.65 13.55 -8.03
C VAL A 801 -17.46 14.47 -8.92
N LEU A 802 -18.29 15.31 -8.31
CA LEU A 802 -19.03 16.35 -9.01
C LEU A 802 -18.34 17.71 -8.82
N ARG A 803 -18.21 18.48 -9.89
CA ARG A 803 -17.74 19.87 -9.85
C ARG A 803 -18.77 20.76 -10.50
N VAL A 804 -19.23 21.78 -9.77
CA VAL A 804 -20.15 22.80 -10.23
C VAL A 804 -19.62 24.17 -9.89
N GLN A 805 -19.71 25.10 -10.87
CA GLN A 805 -19.33 26.49 -10.64
C GLN A 805 -20.49 27.20 -9.96
N ALA A 806 -20.29 27.68 -8.73
CA ALA A 806 -21.31 28.30 -7.91
C ALA A 806 -20.97 29.78 -7.62
N GLN A 807 -22.02 30.67 -7.63
CA GLN A 807 -21.89 32.08 -7.33
C GLN A 807 -22.85 32.50 -6.22
#